data_5fd719fa161bff0f150d55e886589aba
#
_entry.id   5fd719fa161bff0f150d55e886589aba
#
_cell.length_a   1.000
_cell.length_b   1.000
_cell.length_c   1.000
_cell.angle_alpha   90.00
_cell.angle_beta   90.00
_cell.angle_gamma   90.00
#
_symmetry.space_group_name_H-M   'P 1'
#
loop_
_entity.id
_entity.type
_entity.pdbx_description
1 polymer ?
#
loop_
_entity_poly.entity_id
_entity_poly.type
_entity_poly.pdbx_seq_one_letter_code
_entity_poly.pdbx_strand_id
1 'polypeptide(L)'
;MSGFDGTVRRTMAASEPWWPERTSAPPGAPDIIVVLVDDLGFADLGCFGSEIPTPHLDALAARGVRWGSFHTAPMCSPTRASILTGLHPHAAGFGLVANTDPGFPGYTMELADDVQTLPEILRANGYATAAVGKWHLSKEADNHDGGNRRSWPLQRGFDRFYGFLEGFTSFHHPHRLVLGNDAITVDEYPEGYYLTDDLTDHAIQYLQTVDANAPGTPLFLYVAHAAVHAPLQAKAADIERHRGRYDVGWDEVRAARFARQLDLGVLPAGIRLPPPNTEAGADVRPWAELSADERLLASRTMEVYAAMVDNLDQNVGRLLDASARLGRLDNTVVVFLSDNGASREGEALGTAQYLRTMITGQIGDPSASLARDLRQIDEIGGPTTLPHYPRGWGMASGTPWRLYKQHTYAGGHTVPFIVAGPSIPAGELRFQYQHATDLVPTLVELAGVVAPTERQGVPVRAVHGASFVGALTDPTAPSTHPEQHYAMLGHRGFYRDGWEVVTNHQPLTPFGDHEWALYDLVNDPTELDDLAAEHPDRVAELSAAWEAAAWAHDVFPLDEGAGIVWLTRPDSDQRYSQPITLLPGTPTLERWRAVQLVQTRGVLIEIDVQAVGEGVLVAHGGQGGGYSVYVEDGRLHVAYNEYGDLHTLDAGPLGAGPHAIELELVVRERLRWDVVVRVDGTETARLDDVAMLFAMAPFEGIDVGVDRRSPVSWPVHQRHGSFPFTGTLGHVRYVPGPIAPDAPAAMIEILRQIGVAFE
;
A
#
# COMPACT_ATOMS: atom_id res chain seq x y z
N MET A 1 43.17 -5.53 17.90
CA MET A 1 42.31 -5.74 19.08
C MET A 1 42.43 -4.49 19.96
N SER A 2 41.84 -3.42 19.54
CA SER A 2 41.73 -2.18 20.34
C SER A 2 40.43 -2.28 21.15
N GLY A 3 40.51 -2.24 22.46
CA GLY A 3 39.37 -2.18 23.37
C GLY A 3 39.20 -3.29 24.38
N PHE A 4 40.22 -4.06 24.69
CA PHE A 4 40.20 -4.97 25.83
C PHE A 4 40.92 -4.32 27.01
N ASP A 5 40.18 -3.96 28.06
CA ASP A 5 40.70 -3.30 29.28
C ASP A 5 40.94 -4.29 30.43
N GLY A 6 40.81 -5.59 30.16
CA GLY A 6 41.16 -6.64 31.11
C GLY A 6 42.66 -7.00 31.09
N THR A 7 43.05 -7.98 31.91
CA THR A 7 44.43 -8.47 31.96
C THR A 7 44.49 -9.95 31.56
N VAL A 8 45.19 -10.27 30.46
CA VAL A 8 45.42 -11.66 30.03
C VAL A 8 46.77 -12.15 30.61
N ARG A 9 46.73 -13.24 31.38
CA ARG A 9 47.89 -13.98 31.88
C ARG A 9 47.82 -15.43 31.43
N ARG A 10 48.83 -16.24 31.80
CA ARG A 10 48.92 -17.66 31.37
C ARG A 10 47.76 -18.55 31.81
N THR A 11 47.07 -18.20 32.88
CA THR A 11 45.96 -18.99 33.44
C THR A 11 44.73 -18.09 33.61
N MET A 12 43.54 -18.68 33.51
CA MET A 12 42.26 -17.98 33.76
C MET A 12 42.24 -17.39 35.18
N ALA A 13 42.70 -18.13 36.17
CA ALA A 13 42.71 -17.69 37.56
C ALA A 13 43.68 -16.51 37.84
N ALA A 14 44.66 -16.28 36.96
CA ALA A 14 45.56 -15.14 37.04
C ALA A 14 45.21 -13.99 36.12
N SER A 15 44.18 -14.15 35.30
CA SER A 15 43.68 -13.16 34.35
C SER A 15 42.51 -12.39 34.93
N GLU A 16 42.31 -11.16 34.49
CA GLU A 16 41.15 -10.32 34.82
C GLU A 16 40.26 -10.21 33.58
N PRO A 17 39.01 -10.75 33.62
CA PRO A 17 38.07 -10.62 32.50
C PRO A 17 37.61 -9.18 32.38
N TRP A 18 37.27 -8.79 31.15
CA TRP A 18 36.63 -7.51 30.85
C TRP A 18 35.61 -7.72 29.76
N TRP A 19 34.50 -7.03 29.88
CA TRP A 19 33.43 -7.02 28.91
C TRP A 19 33.19 -5.57 28.47
N PRO A 20 33.09 -5.29 27.16
CA PRO A 20 32.69 -3.96 26.70
C PRO A 20 31.30 -3.63 27.23
N GLU A 21 31.09 -2.38 27.59
CA GLU A 21 29.75 -1.90 27.90
C GLU A 21 28.84 -2.10 26.67
N ARG A 22 27.70 -2.73 26.89
CA ARG A 22 26.68 -2.85 25.87
C ARG A 22 25.88 -1.55 25.82
N THR A 23 25.63 -1.04 24.61
CA THR A 23 24.68 0.06 24.45
C THR A 23 23.34 -0.35 25.03
N SER A 24 22.80 0.43 25.93
CA SER A 24 21.51 0.23 26.56
C SER A 24 20.69 1.52 26.43
N ALA A 25 19.39 1.37 26.31
CA ALA A 25 18.48 2.50 26.32
C ALA A 25 18.52 3.23 27.69
N PRO A 26 18.11 4.52 27.73
CA PRO A 26 17.99 5.24 28.99
C PRO A 26 17.12 4.49 30.01
N PRO A 27 17.42 4.56 31.31
CA PRO A 27 16.57 3.94 32.31
C PRO A 27 15.14 4.46 32.23
N GLY A 28 14.15 3.55 32.15
CA GLY A 28 12.74 3.90 32.04
C GLY A 28 12.30 4.30 30.62
N ALA A 29 13.16 4.17 29.61
CA ALA A 29 12.78 4.39 28.22
C ALA A 29 11.53 3.55 27.85
N PRO A 30 10.48 4.15 27.25
CA PRO A 30 9.24 3.45 26.94
C PRO A 30 9.42 2.49 25.76
N ASP A 31 8.58 1.47 25.68
CA ASP A 31 8.32 0.82 24.40
C ASP A 31 7.65 1.81 23.48
N ILE A 32 7.82 1.63 22.17
CA ILE A 32 7.16 2.43 21.14
C ILE A 32 6.49 1.48 20.16
N ILE A 33 5.17 1.59 20.05
CA ILE A 33 4.36 0.85 19.06
C ILE A 33 3.75 1.87 18.10
N VAL A 34 4.11 1.81 16.84
CA VAL A 34 3.48 2.59 15.76
C VAL A 34 2.59 1.65 14.95
N VAL A 35 1.28 1.87 15.02
CA VAL A 35 0.28 1.18 14.21
C VAL A 35 -0.06 2.09 13.04
N LEU A 36 0.41 1.74 11.86
CA LEU A 36 0.13 2.43 10.62
C LEU A 36 -0.87 1.61 9.82
N VAL A 37 -1.94 2.25 9.36
CA VAL A 37 -2.95 1.62 8.51
C VAL A 37 -2.98 2.28 7.14
N ASP A 38 -3.48 1.57 6.15
CA ASP A 38 -3.41 1.93 4.74
C ASP A 38 -4.80 2.38 4.25
N ASP A 39 -4.91 3.60 3.69
CA ASP A 39 -6.14 4.16 3.09
C ASP A 39 -7.32 4.35 4.07
N LEU A 40 -7.10 4.45 5.37
CA LEU A 40 -8.18 4.68 6.34
C LEU A 40 -8.59 6.15 6.35
N GLY A 41 -9.86 6.42 6.08
CA GLY A 41 -10.42 7.77 6.11
C GLY A 41 -10.48 8.39 7.50
N PHE A 42 -10.44 9.72 7.58
CA PHE A 42 -10.48 10.47 8.84
C PHE A 42 -11.69 10.13 9.71
N ALA A 43 -12.85 9.82 9.09
CA ALA A 43 -14.12 9.57 9.78
C ALA A 43 -14.43 8.08 10.00
N ASP A 44 -13.47 7.16 9.84
CA ASP A 44 -13.77 5.72 9.87
C ASP A 44 -13.64 5.06 11.24
N LEU A 45 -13.22 5.80 12.27
CA LEU A 45 -13.14 5.31 13.65
C LEU A 45 -14.28 5.88 14.51
N GLY A 46 -14.79 5.11 15.48
CA GLY A 46 -15.83 5.57 16.42
C GLY A 46 -15.47 6.86 17.10
N CYS A 47 -14.24 6.98 17.63
CA CYS A 47 -13.73 8.20 18.26
C CYS A 47 -13.51 9.39 17.31
N PHE A 48 -13.65 9.19 15.98
CA PHE A 48 -13.67 10.21 14.92
C PHE A 48 -15.03 10.28 14.21
N GLY A 49 -16.10 9.72 14.77
CA GLY A 49 -17.49 9.91 14.34
C GLY A 49 -18.07 8.76 13.50
N SER A 50 -17.36 7.65 13.28
CA SER A 50 -17.86 6.51 12.52
C SER A 50 -19.00 5.76 13.23
N GLU A 51 -19.83 5.11 12.42
CA GLU A 51 -20.78 4.07 12.85
C GLU A 51 -20.13 2.68 12.87
N ILE A 52 -18.92 2.54 12.33
CA ILE A 52 -18.15 1.28 12.38
C ILE A 52 -17.68 1.06 13.82
N PRO A 53 -17.91 -0.12 14.43
CA PRO A 53 -17.45 -0.38 15.79
C PRO A 53 -15.92 -0.47 15.85
N THR A 54 -15.30 0.40 16.66
CA THR A 54 -13.83 0.37 16.90
C THR A 54 -13.54 0.50 18.40
N PRO A 55 -14.06 -0.40 19.26
CA PRO A 55 -14.00 -0.25 20.70
C PRO A 55 -12.58 -0.23 21.28
N HIS A 56 -11.60 -0.91 20.65
CA HIS A 56 -10.22 -0.94 21.12
C HIS A 56 -9.48 0.35 20.79
N LEU A 57 -9.68 0.89 19.59
CA LEU A 57 -9.14 2.19 19.19
C LEU A 57 -9.82 3.35 19.92
N ASP A 58 -11.13 3.23 20.19
CA ASP A 58 -11.85 4.21 21.02
C ASP A 58 -11.31 4.20 22.47
N ALA A 59 -10.99 3.01 23.00
CA ALA A 59 -10.36 2.89 24.33
C ALA A 59 -8.92 3.45 24.33
N LEU A 60 -8.16 3.24 23.25
CA LEU A 60 -6.83 3.86 23.09
C LEU A 60 -6.94 5.39 23.06
N ALA A 61 -7.88 5.93 22.31
CA ALA A 61 -8.16 7.37 22.24
C ALA A 61 -8.56 7.95 23.62
N ALA A 62 -9.33 7.20 24.41
CA ALA A 62 -9.69 7.59 25.77
C ALA A 62 -8.50 7.59 26.76
N ARG A 63 -7.42 6.83 26.45
CA ARG A 63 -6.18 6.79 27.24
C ARG A 63 -5.15 7.82 26.82
N GLY A 64 -5.36 8.53 25.71
CA GLY A 64 -4.38 9.42 25.12
C GLY A 64 -4.99 10.67 24.50
N VAL A 65 -4.31 11.18 23.51
CA VAL A 65 -4.66 12.38 22.76
C VAL A 65 -5.10 11.99 21.35
N ARG A 66 -6.25 12.52 20.91
CA ARG A 66 -6.68 12.53 19.50
C ARG A 66 -6.24 13.84 18.86
N TRP A 67 -5.94 13.79 17.57
CA TRP A 67 -5.52 14.96 16.82
C TRP A 67 -6.47 15.24 15.65
N GLY A 68 -7.06 16.43 15.61
CA GLY A 68 -8.02 16.86 14.58
C GLY A 68 -7.36 17.49 13.35
N SER A 69 -6.05 17.78 13.41
CA SER A 69 -5.28 18.41 12.34
C SER A 69 -3.88 17.77 12.23
N PHE A 70 -3.85 16.44 12.04
CA PHE A 70 -2.61 15.71 11.75
C PHE A 70 -2.57 15.35 10.28
N HIS A 71 -1.45 15.64 9.64
CA HIS A 71 -1.29 15.56 8.19
C HIS A 71 -0.19 14.57 7.79
N THR A 72 -0.38 13.98 6.62
CA THR A 72 0.57 13.06 5.98
C THR A 72 0.84 13.53 4.54
N ALA A 73 1.65 12.80 3.76
CA ALA A 73 1.58 12.95 2.32
C ALA A 73 0.29 12.31 1.78
N PRO A 74 -0.26 12.76 0.63
CA PRO A 74 -1.50 12.21 0.11
C PRO A 74 -1.33 10.83 -0.57
N MET A 75 -0.30 10.06 -0.17
CA MET A 75 -0.01 8.72 -0.72
C MET A 75 0.90 7.90 0.20
N CYS A 76 0.78 6.56 0.12
CA CYS A 76 1.35 5.60 1.06
C CYS A 76 2.89 5.60 1.13
N SER A 77 3.65 5.32 0.04
CA SER A 77 5.13 5.33 0.09
C SER A 77 5.70 6.67 0.54
N PRO A 78 5.22 7.81 0.03
CA PRO A 78 5.61 9.13 0.50
C PRO A 78 5.48 9.32 2.00
N THR A 79 4.32 8.96 2.56
CA THR A 79 4.08 9.06 4.01
C THR A 79 4.95 8.12 4.81
N ARG A 80 5.09 6.85 4.37
CA ARG A 80 5.94 5.85 5.06
C ARG A 80 7.40 6.31 5.12
N ALA A 81 7.90 6.94 4.05
CA ALA A 81 9.21 7.57 4.03
C ALA A 81 9.29 8.69 5.08
N SER A 82 8.30 9.59 5.14
CA SER A 82 8.28 10.69 6.12
C SER A 82 8.22 10.21 7.56
N ILE A 83 7.37 9.22 7.88
CA ILE A 83 7.24 8.63 9.23
C ILE A 83 8.56 8.02 9.72
N LEU A 84 9.29 7.35 8.83
CA LEU A 84 10.51 6.63 9.23
C LEU A 84 11.77 7.47 9.15
N THR A 85 11.79 8.57 8.39
CA THR A 85 13.01 9.38 8.18
C THR A 85 12.93 10.79 8.76
N GLY A 86 11.73 11.33 8.98
CA GLY A 86 11.52 12.74 9.34
C GLY A 86 11.79 13.71 8.18
N LEU A 87 11.91 13.21 6.94
CA LEU A 87 12.16 14.00 5.74
C LEU A 87 10.87 14.19 4.93
N HIS A 88 10.80 15.26 4.16
CA HIS A 88 9.80 15.35 3.09
C HIS A 88 9.98 14.19 2.10
N PRO A 89 8.88 13.67 1.51
CA PRO A 89 8.93 12.45 0.70
C PRO A 89 9.95 12.49 -0.44
N HIS A 90 9.94 13.55 -1.25
CA HIS A 90 10.86 13.72 -2.37
C HIS A 90 12.33 13.77 -1.89
N ALA A 91 12.60 14.51 -0.81
CA ALA A 91 13.94 14.55 -0.23
C ALA A 91 14.39 13.16 0.31
N ALA A 92 13.46 12.29 0.64
CA ALA A 92 13.74 10.90 0.98
C ALA A 92 13.85 9.97 -0.24
N GLY A 93 13.58 10.47 -1.46
CA GLY A 93 13.57 9.71 -2.71
C GLY A 93 12.24 9.02 -3.05
N PHE A 94 11.16 9.32 -2.32
CA PHE A 94 9.84 8.70 -2.46
C PHE A 94 8.75 9.74 -2.75
N GLY A 95 8.94 10.55 -3.81
CA GLY A 95 7.93 11.50 -4.27
C GLY A 95 6.66 10.84 -4.82
N LEU A 96 6.71 9.53 -5.11
CA LEU A 96 5.59 8.72 -5.58
C LEU A 96 5.71 7.28 -5.01
N VAL A 97 4.83 6.37 -5.42
CA VAL A 97 4.85 4.97 -4.97
C VAL A 97 6.07 4.20 -5.49
N ALA A 98 6.55 3.25 -4.70
CA ALA A 98 7.82 2.54 -4.90
C ALA A 98 7.93 1.68 -6.17
N ASN A 99 6.82 1.50 -6.91
CA ASN A 99 6.80 0.79 -8.20
C ASN A 99 7.09 1.67 -9.41
N THR A 100 7.46 2.96 -9.21
CA THR A 100 7.97 3.85 -10.24
C THR A 100 9.50 3.92 -10.17
N ASP A 101 10.18 4.36 -11.22
CA ASP A 101 11.62 4.66 -11.23
C ASP A 101 11.94 5.55 -12.45
N PRO A 102 11.49 6.82 -12.45
CA PRO A 102 11.65 7.71 -13.61
C PRO A 102 13.06 8.31 -13.73
N GLY A 103 13.98 7.99 -12.81
CA GLY A 103 15.38 8.40 -12.89
C GLY A 103 15.69 9.82 -12.41
N PHE A 104 14.87 10.41 -11.54
CA PHE A 104 15.08 11.73 -10.94
C PHE A 104 15.36 11.65 -9.44
N PRO A 105 16.06 12.63 -8.84
CA PRO A 105 16.49 12.59 -7.44
C PRO A 105 15.35 12.36 -6.45
N GLY A 106 14.22 13.06 -6.58
CA GLY A 106 13.05 12.88 -5.71
C GLY A 106 12.27 11.59 -5.92
N TYR A 107 12.66 10.75 -6.89
CA TYR A 107 11.96 9.54 -7.32
C TYR A 107 12.90 8.35 -7.45
N THR A 108 13.92 8.27 -6.59
CA THR A 108 14.88 7.16 -6.62
C THR A 108 14.28 5.85 -6.14
N MET A 109 13.17 5.89 -5.40
CA MET A 109 12.49 4.74 -4.75
C MET A 109 13.45 3.89 -3.92
N GLU A 110 14.47 4.55 -3.36
CA GLU A 110 15.52 3.96 -2.55
C GLU A 110 15.98 4.95 -1.49
N LEU A 111 16.10 4.51 -0.23
CA LEU A 111 16.62 5.33 0.85
C LEU A 111 18.13 5.48 0.69
N ALA A 112 18.61 6.71 0.49
CA ALA A 112 20.02 7.04 0.31
C ALA A 112 20.86 6.73 1.56
N ASP A 113 22.21 6.73 1.41
CA ASP A 113 23.12 6.42 2.51
C ASP A 113 23.15 7.49 3.59
N ASP A 114 22.89 8.74 3.23
CA ASP A 114 22.80 9.89 4.14
C ASP A 114 21.40 10.05 4.80
N VAL A 115 20.43 9.20 4.44
CA VAL A 115 19.12 9.14 5.08
C VAL A 115 19.14 8.14 6.23
N GLN A 116 18.86 8.60 7.44
CA GLN A 116 18.75 7.78 8.64
C GLN A 116 17.26 7.53 8.96
N THR A 117 16.95 6.33 9.41
CA THR A 117 15.58 5.97 9.81
C THR A 117 15.43 5.92 11.33
N LEU A 118 14.20 6.09 11.83
CA LEU A 118 13.86 5.99 13.24
C LEU A 118 14.33 4.66 13.87
N PRO A 119 14.12 3.47 13.27
CA PRO A 119 14.64 2.24 13.84
C PRO A 119 16.17 2.19 13.89
N GLU A 120 16.90 2.81 12.94
CA GLU A 120 18.36 2.94 13.03
C GLU A 120 18.77 3.77 14.24
N ILE A 121 18.07 4.89 14.50
CA ILE A 121 18.32 5.75 15.68
C ILE A 121 18.05 4.97 16.97
N LEU A 122 16.90 4.36 17.10
CA LEU A 122 16.49 3.65 18.31
C LEU A 122 17.38 2.44 18.59
N ARG A 123 17.72 1.65 17.55
CA ARG A 123 18.65 0.51 17.67
C ARG A 123 20.05 0.94 18.12
N ALA A 124 20.56 2.04 17.59
CA ALA A 124 21.84 2.61 18.01
C ALA A 124 21.84 3.04 19.49
N ASN A 125 20.66 3.27 20.06
CA ASN A 125 20.45 3.65 21.46
C ASN A 125 19.91 2.49 22.32
N GLY A 126 20.06 1.22 21.89
CA GLY A 126 19.79 0.05 22.72
C GLY A 126 18.36 -0.47 22.70
N TYR A 127 17.51 -0.02 21.79
CA TYR A 127 16.21 -0.63 21.55
C TYR A 127 16.33 -1.92 20.74
N ALA A 128 15.47 -2.89 21.02
CA ALA A 128 15.12 -3.93 20.06
C ALA A 128 14.17 -3.34 19.03
N THR A 129 14.28 -3.75 17.77
CA THR A 129 13.48 -3.16 16.67
C THR A 129 12.83 -4.23 15.81
N ALA A 130 11.53 -4.12 15.58
CA ALA A 130 10.79 -5.06 14.74
C ALA A 130 9.77 -4.34 13.86
N ALA A 131 9.57 -4.86 12.65
CA ALA A 131 8.51 -4.42 11.76
C ALA A 131 7.67 -5.60 11.27
N VAL A 132 6.36 -5.38 11.12
CA VAL A 132 5.45 -6.32 10.48
C VAL A 132 4.57 -5.58 9.46
N GLY A 133 4.24 -6.27 8.35
CA GLY A 133 3.29 -5.79 7.37
C GLY A 133 3.90 -5.16 6.12
N LYS A 134 3.22 -4.15 5.59
CA LYS A 134 3.57 -3.45 4.34
C LYS A 134 4.79 -2.56 4.53
N TRP A 135 5.84 -2.81 3.75
CA TRP A 135 7.03 -1.97 3.73
C TRP A 135 6.91 -0.79 2.78
N HIS A 136 6.79 -1.05 1.50
CA HIS A 136 6.60 -0.11 0.38
C HIS A 136 7.65 1.01 0.28
N LEU A 137 8.89 0.74 0.72
CA LEU A 137 10.05 1.65 0.66
C LEU A 137 11.27 1.00 0.00
N SER A 138 11.04 0.16 -0.99
CA SER A 138 12.09 -0.43 -1.83
C SER A 138 11.63 -0.50 -3.28
N LYS A 139 12.56 -0.32 -4.22
CA LYS A 139 12.27 -0.45 -5.66
C LYS A 139 11.63 -1.80 -5.96
N GLU A 140 10.60 -1.80 -6.78
CA GLU A 140 9.98 -3.05 -7.22
C GLU A 140 11.00 -3.97 -7.95
N ALA A 141 11.91 -3.38 -8.71
CA ALA A 141 12.99 -4.10 -9.40
C ALA A 141 13.92 -4.88 -8.44
N ASP A 142 13.94 -4.53 -7.17
CA ASP A 142 14.77 -5.15 -6.13
C ASP A 142 13.96 -6.05 -5.19
N ASN A 143 12.63 -6.16 -5.36
CA ASN A 143 11.76 -6.97 -4.52
C ASN A 143 11.78 -8.45 -4.90
N HIS A 144 12.97 -9.04 -4.93
CA HIS A 144 13.19 -10.46 -5.19
C HIS A 144 14.49 -10.94 -4.51
N ASP A 145 14.68 -12.25 -4.38
CA ASP A 145 15.78 -12.83 -3.58
C ASP A 145 17.19 -12.51 -4.11
N GLY A 146 17.30 -12.20 -5.40
CA GLY A 146 18.55 -11.74 -6.02
C GLY A 146 18.69 -10.21 -6.10
N GLY A 147 17.75 -9.45 -5.55
CA GLY A 147 17.70 -7.98 -5.62
C GLY A 147 18.64 -7.28 -4.66
N ASN A 148 18.79 -5.96 -4.84
CA ASN A 148 19.52 -5.11 -3.92
C ASN A 148 18.66 -4.83 -2.68
N ARG A 149 19.14 -5.24 -1.52
CA ARG A 149 18.40 -5.15 -0.25
C ARG A 149 18.64 -3.86 0.52
N ARG A 150 19.35 -2.88 -0.03
CA ARG A 150 19.79 -1.64 0.66
C ARG A 150 18.65 -0.88 1.35
N SER A 151 17.45 -0.85 0.74
CA SER A 151 16.25 -0.22 1.29
C SER A 151 15.29 -1.21 1.97
N TRP A 152 15.67 -2.48 2.16
CA TRP A 152 14.84 -3.45 2.86
C TRP A 152 14.87 -3.21 4.38
N PRO A 153 13.84 -3.64 5.13
CA PRO A 153 13.69 -3.30 6.55
C PRO A 153 14.89 -3.61 7.42
N LEU A 154 15.54 -4.79 7.26
CA LEU A 154 16.68 -5.18 8.10
C LEU A 154 17.91 -4.30 7.86
N GLN A 155 18.11 -3.81 6.63
CA GLN A 155 19.20 -2.90 6.25
C GLN A 155 18.91 -1.45 6.67
N ARG A 156 17.67 -1.18 7.06
CA ARG A 156 17.19 0.14 7.48
C ARG A 156 16.79 0.18 8.95
N GLY A 157 17.46 -0.67 9.78
CA GLY A 157 17.46 -0.53 11.23
C GLY A 157 16.57 -1.50 11.98
N PHE A 158 15.77 -2.32 11.33
CA PHE A 158 15.01 -3.37 12.02
C PHE A 158 15.85 -4.64 12.24
N ASP A 159 15.73 -5.22 13.42
CA ASP A 159 16.34 -6.51 13.76
C ASP A 159 15.50 -7.66 13.23
N ARG A 160 14.18 -7.43 13.07
CA ARG A 160 13.23 -8.42 12.59
C ARG A 160 12.21 -7.77 11.65
N PHE A 161 11.83 -8.54 10.64
CA PHE A 161 10.77 -8.15 9.69
C PHE A 161 9.93 -9.38 9.33
N TYR A 162 8.63 -9.20 9.26
CA TYR A 162 7.68 -10.13 8.65
C TYR A 162 6.61 -9.35 7.89
N GLY A 163 6.40 -9.65 6.62
CA GLY A 163 5.41 -8.94 5.80
C GLY A 163 5.71 -9.01 4.32
N PHE A 164 5.40 -7.95 3.60
CA PHE A 164 5.63 -7.85 2.17
C PHE A 164 6.23 -6.48 1.79
N LEU A 165 6.94 -6.45 0.66
CA LEU A 165 7.72 -5.26 0.27
C LEU A 165 6.95 -4.32 -0.64
N GLU A 166 5.97 -4.83 -1.35
CA GLU A 166 5.15 -4.16 -2.36
C GLU A 166 4.02 -3.33 -1.74
N GLY A 167 3.30 -2.57 -2.58
CA GLY A 167 2.18 -1.73 -2.15
C GLY A 167 0.83 -2.43 -2.05
N PHE A 168 0.68 -3.59 -2.68
CA PHE A 168 -0.59 -4.31 -2.86
C PHE A 168 -0.41 -5.80 -2.60
N THR A 169 -1.42 -6.46 -2.02
CA THR A 169 -1.49 -7.92 -1.91
C THR A 169 -2.90 -8.37 -1.55
N SER A 170 -3.25 -9.64 -1.82
CA SER A 170 -4.49 -10.26 -1.33
C SER A 170 -4.42 -10.50 0.18
N PHE A 171 -5.55 -10.36 0.89
CA PHE A 171 -5.64 -10.66 2.32
C PHE A 171 -5.85 -12.14 2.62
N HIS A 172 -6.40 -12.89 1.66
CA HIS A 172 -6.60 -14.34 1.78
C HIS A 172 -5.44 -15.14 1.19
N HIS A 173 -4.81 -14.62 0.14
CA HIS A 173 -3.73 -15.28 -0.61
C HIS A 173 -2.64 -14.27 -0.94
N PRO A 174 -1.82 -13.80 0.04
CA PRO A 174 -0.73 -12.87 -0.22
C PRO A 174 0.24 -13.41 -1.27
N HIS A 175 0.61 -12.55 -2.24
CA HIS A 175 1.46 -12.97 -3.36
C HIS A 175 2.91 -13.32 -2.94
N ARG A 176 3.46 -12.60 -1.96
CA ARG A 176 4.83 -12.84 -1.49
C ARG A 176 5.01 -12.31 -0.07
N LEU A 177 5.27 -13.19 0.87
CA LEU A 177 5.65 -12.81 2.22
C LEU A 177 7.16 -13.00 2.42
N VAL A 178 7.74 -12.15 3.25
CA VAL A 178 9.17 -12.11 3.56
C VAL A 178 9.35 -12.23 5.06
N LEU A 179 10.24 -13.13 5.49
CA LEU A 179 10.72 -13.23 6.87
C LEU A 179 12.20 -12.82 6.91
N GLY A 180 12.47 -11.69 7.53
CA GLY A 180 13.81 -11.11 7.51
C GLY A 180 14.17 -10.58 6.12
N ASN A 181 15.07 -11.27 5.44
CA ASN A 181 15.51 -10.96 4.08
C ASN A 181 15.15 -12.07 3.07
N ASP A 182 14.38 -13.06 3.47
CA ASP A 182 14.12 -14.24 2.63
C ASP A 182 12.63 -14.38 2.37
N ALA A 183 12.26 -14.65 1.11
CA ALA A 183 10.87 -14.96 0.77
C ALA A 183 10.44 -16.27 1.44
N ILE A 184 9.23 -16.28 1.97
CA ILE A 184 8.60 -17.50 2.48
C ILE A 184 7.99 -18.25 1.31
N THR A 185 8.39 -19.52 1.14
CA THR A 185 7.75 -20.37 0.16
C THR A 185 6.41 -20.87 0.71
N VAL A 186 5.32 -20.47 0.07
CA VAL A 186 3.96 -20.93 0.35
C VAL A 186 3.39 -21.49 -0.93
N ASP A 187 3.12 -22.78 -0.94
CA ASP A 187 2.42 -23.40 -2.07
C ASP A 187 0.91 -23.15 -1.98
N GLU A 188 0.36 -23.19 -0.76
CA GLU A 188 -1.07 -23.03 -0.50
C GLU A 188 -1.29 -22.41 0.89
N TYR A 189 -2.18 -21.42 1.00
CA TYR A 189 -2.60 -20.88 2.28
C TYR A 189 -3.68 -21.76 2.94
N PRO A 190 -3.64 -21.95 4.28
CA PRO A 190 -4.65 -22.74 4.96
C PRO A 190 -6.03 -22.08 4.87
N GLU A 191 -7.09 -22.90 4.94
CA GLU A 191 -8.46 -22.41 5.03
C GLU A 191 -8.63 -21.44 6.21
N GLY A 192 -9.27 -20.32 5.97
CA GLY A 192 -9.47 -19.27 6.99
C GLY A 192 -8.26 -18.35 7.22
N TYR A 193 -7.16 -18.51 6.47
CA TYR A 193 -6.04 -17.56 6.53
C TYR A 193 -6.52 -16.14 6.25
N TYR A 194 -6.02 -15.19 7.04
CA TYR A 194 -6.28 -13.78 6.85
C TYR A 194 -5.07 -12.93 7.27
N LEU A 195 -4.55 -12.13 6.35
CA LEU A 195 -3.28 -11.43 6.48
C LEU A 195 -3.22 -10.51 7.71
N THR A 196 -4.29 -9.77 8.02
CA THR A 196 -4.31 -8.85 9.18
C THR A 196 -4.12 -9.60 10.49
N ASP A 197 -4.74 -10.79 10.62
CA ASP A 197 -4.59 -11.65 11.81
C ASP A 197 -3.15 -12.18 11.90
N ASP A 198 -2.59 -12.66 10.81
CA ASP A 198 -1.24 -13.22 10.72
C ASP A 198 -0.15 -12.17 11.04
N LEU A 199 -0.26 -10.96 10.49
CA LEU A 199 0.65 -9.85 10.83
C LEU A 199 0.60 -9.53 12.33
N THR A 200 -0.59 -9.54 12.92
CA THR A 200 -0.76 -9.28 14.36
C THR A 200 -0.16 -10.40 15.21
N ASP A 201 -0.30 -11.66 14.79
CA ASP A 201 0.32 -12.80 15.47
C ASP A 201 1.83 -12.67 15.51
N HIS A 202 2.46 -12.27 14.40
CA HIS A 202 3.89 -12.00 14.33
C HIS A 202 4.31 -10.79 15.18
N ALA A 203 3.51 -9.72 15.23
CA ALA A 203 3.76 -8.56 16.10
C ALA A 203 3.77 -8.97 17.58
N ILE A 204 2.77 -9.75 18.00
CA ILE A 204 2.67 -10.29 19.36
C ILE A 204 3.84 -11.23 19.66
N GLN A 205 4.22 -12.08 18.71
CA GLN A 205 5.37 -12.99 18.88
C GLN A 205 6.68 -12.22 19.08
N TYR A 206 6.89 -11.12 18.36
CA TYR A 206 8.09 -10.29 18.53
C TYR A 206 8.12 -9.62 19.91
N LEU A 207 6.99 -9.08 20.35
CA LEU A 207 6.84 -8.51 21.69
C LEU A 207 7.18 -9.55 22.78
N GLN A 208 6.61 -10.75 22.70
CA GLN A 208 6.86 -11.85 23.63
C GLN A 208 8.32 -12.31 23.58
N THR A 209 8.93 -12.34 22.39
CA THR A 209 10.32 -12.74 22.19
C THR A 209 11.28 -11.78 22.89
N VAL A 210 11.07 -10.47 22.76
CA VAL A 210 11.90 -9.44 23.42
C VAL A 210 11.70 -9.52 24.94
N ASP A 211 10.47 -9.62 25.42
CA ASP A 211 10.18 -9.73 26.84
C ASP A 211 10.88 -10.93 27.48
N ALA A 212 10.81 -12.12 26.85
CA ALA A 212 11.37 -13.35 27.38
C ALA A 212 12.92 -13.43 27.31
N ASN A 213 13.52 -12.90 26.24
CA ASN A 213 14.95 -13.12 25.95
C ASN A 213 15.83 -11.91 26.22
N ALA A 214 15.25 -10.71 26.30
CA ALA A 214 15.96 -9.45 26.56
C ALA A 214 15.20 -8.59 27.59
N PRO A 215 14.99 -9.10 28.83
CA PRO A 215 14.19 -8.41 29.83
C PRO A 215 14.77 -7.01 30.13
N GLY A 216 13.86 -6.02 30.17
CA GLY A 216 14.21 -4.62 30.39
C GLY A 216 14.72 -3.88 29.16
N THR A 217 14.86 -4.54 28.01
CA THR A 217 15.14 -3.86 26.72
C THR A 217 13.85 -3.29 26.17
N PRO A 218 13.76 -1.98 25.87
CA PRO A 218 12.59 -1.41 25.22
C PRO A 218 12.50 -1.86 23.77
N LEU A 219 11.28 -1.96 23.26
CA LEU A 219 10.97 -2.39 21.89
C LEU A 219 10.42 -1.23 21.07
N PHE A 220 10.95 -1.03 19.87
CA PHE A 220 10.29 -0.30 18.80
C PHE A 220 9.62 -1.31 17.87
N LEU A 221 8.29 -1.28 17.82
CA LEU A 221 7.46 -2.15 16.99
C LEU A 221 6.68 -1.30 15.97
N TYR A 222 6.99 -1.47 14.69
CA TYR A 222 6.29 -0.83 13.58
C TYR A 222 5.32 -1.84 12.96
N VAL A 223 4.02 -1.62 13.18
CA VAL A 223 2.93 -2.48 12.71
C VAL A 223 2.23 -1.79 11.56
N ALA A 224 2.66 -2.09 10.35
CA ALA A 224 2.16 -1.47 9.13
C ALA A 224 1.14 -2.40 8.45
N HIS A 225 -0.12 -2.35 8.90
CA HIS A 225 -1.18 -3.15 8.29
C HIS A 225 -1.40 -2.78 6.82
N ALA A 226 -1.73 -3.79 5.99
CA ALA A 226 -2.25 -3.58 4.64
C ALA A 226 -3.72 -3.11 4.66
N ALA A 227 -4.45 -3.44 5.73
CA ALA A 227 -5.82 -2.96 5.94
C ALA A 227 -5.80 -1.43 6.13
N VAL A 228 -6.72 -0.69 5.50
CA VAL A 228 -7.90 -1.18 4.77
C VAL A 228 -7.82 -0.92 3.25
N HIS A 229 -6.61 -0.95 2.71
CA HIS A 229 -6.35 -0.78 1.27
C HIS A 229 -7.01 -1.89 0.44
N ALA A 230 -7.34 -1.60 -0.81
CA ALA A 230 -7.79 -2.61 -1.77
C ALA A 230 -6.74 -3.75 -1.97
N PRO A 231 -7.19 -4.99 -2.28
CA PRO A 231 -8.56 -5.40 -2.50
C PRO A 231 -9.36 -5.42 -1.19
N LEU A 232 -10.62 -4.98 -1.23
CA LEU A 232 -11.47 -5.01 -0.05
C LEU A 232 -11.88 -6.45 0.24
N GLN A 233 -11.14 -7.12 1.07
CA GLN A 233 -11.33 -8.51 1.44
C GLN A 233 -11.42 -8.63 2.96
N ALA A 234 -12.39 -9.41 3.45
CA ALA A 234 -12.60 -9.63 4.87
C ALA A 234 -13.15 -11.03 5.14
N LYS A 235 -13.04 -11.48 6.39
CA LYS A 235 -13.63 -12.75 6.80
C LYS A 235 -15.16 -12.70 6.69
N ALA A 236 -15.79 -13.75 6.18
CA ALA A 236 -17.24 -13.80 5.96
C ALA A 236 -18.06 -13.45 7.20
N ALA A 237 -17.61 -13.90 8.39
CA ALA A 237 -18.27 -13.58 9.65
C ALA A 237 -18.20 -12.09 10.02
N ASP A 238 -17.13 -11.40 9.64
CA ASP A 238 -16.98 -9.96 9.85
C ASP A 238 -17.89 -9.18 8.90
N ILE A 239 -17.95 -9.58 7.63
CA ILE A 239 -18.83 -8.97 6.62
C ILE A 239 -20.31 -9.08 7.05
N GLU A 240 -20.72 -10.23 7.55
CA GLU A 240 -22.12 -10.47 7.94
C GLU A 240 -22.59 -9.53 9.06
N ARG A 241 -21.68 -9.06 9.95
CA ARG A 241 -22.02 -8.09 10.99
C ARG A 241 -22.40 -6.71 10.44
N HIS A 242 -22.02 -6.40 9.20
CA HIS A 242 -22.28 -5.12 8.54
C HIS A 242 -23.37 -5.19 7.47
N ARG A 243 -23.96 -6.37 7.25
CA ARG A 243 -24.98 -6.60 6.22
C ARG A 243 -26.15 -5.63 6.33
N GLY A 244 -26.48 -4.95 5.21
CA GLY A 244 -27.61 -4.00 5.07
C GLY A 244 -27.39 -2.66 5.77
N ARG A 245 -26.26 -2.43 6.43
CA ARG A 245 -26.00 -1.19 7.16
C ARG A 245 -25.85 0.03 6.23
N TYR A 246 -25.38 -0.19 5.02
CA TYR A 246 -25.02 0.85 4.08
C TYR A 246 -26.06 1.09 2.98
N ASP A 247 -27.21 0.45 3.06
CA ASP A 247 -28.33 0.67 2.14
C ASP A 247 -28.92 2.09 2.22
N VAL A 248 -28.67 2.79 3.31
CA VAL A 248 -29.04 4.21 3.53
C VAL A 248 -28.26 5.17 2.62
N GLY A 249 -27.07 4.76 2.17
CA GLY A 249 -26.21 5.50 1.27
C GLY A 249 -25.25 6.47 1.91
N TRP A 250 -24.27 6.89 1.10
CA TRP A 250 -23.16 7.73 1.56
C TRP A 250 -23.58 9.14 2.02
N ASP A 251 -24.64 9.73 1.46
CA ASP A 251 -25.08 11.07 1.86
C ASP A 251 -25.56 11.08 3.32
N GLU A 252 -26.38 10.08 3.71
CA GLU A 252 -26.86 9.92 5.08
C GLU A 252 -25.75 9.55 6.05
N VAL A 253 -24.86 8.62 5.66
CA VAL A 253 -23.72 8.23 6.48
C VAL A 253 -22.78 9.41 6.71
N ARG A 254 -22.47 10.18 5.67
CA ARG A 254 -21.64 11.39 5.75
C ARG A 254 -22.22 12.43 6.69
N ALA A 255 -23.51 12.73 6.56
CA ALA A 255 -24.20 13.67 7.42
C ALA A 255 -24.20 13.22 8.90
N ALA A 256 -24.46 11.91 9.14
CA ALA A 256 -24.44 11.33 10.47
C ALA A 256 -23.04 11.35 11.11
N ARG A 257 -21.98 11.04 10.33
CA ARG A 257 -20.57 11.11 10.77
C ARG A 257 -20.21 12.54 11.16
N PHE A 258 -20.54 13.52 10.31
CA PHE A 258 -20.29 14.92 10.58
C PHE A 258 -20.97 15.41 11.88
N ALA A 259 -22.24 15.05 12.08
CA ALA A 259 -22.95 15.40 13.31
C ALA A 259 -22.26 14.81 14.55
N ARG A 260 -21.86 13.53 14.50
CA ARG A 260 -21.12 12.89 15.61
C ARG A 260 -19.73 13.50 15.83
N GLN A 261 -19.04 13.93 14.80
CA GLN A 261 -17.75 14.62 14.90
C GLN A 261 -17.87 15.94 15.67
N LEU A 262 -18.95 16.70 15.42
CA LEU A 262 -19.26 17.91 16.18
C LEU A 262 -19.57 17.60 17.65
N ASP A 263 -20.38 16.56 17.92
CA ASP A 263 -20.72 16.13 19.28
C ASP A 263 -19.48 15.63 20.05
N LEU A 264 -18.54 14.96 19.38
CA LEU A 264 -17.28 14.48 19.94
C LEU A 264 -16.23 15.59 20.10
N GLY A 265 -16.48 16.76 19.50
CA GLY A 265 -15.57 17.90 19.50
C GLY A 265 -14.28 17.68 18.68
N VAL A 266 -14.22 16.65 17.83
CA VAL A 266 -13.03 16.38 16.97
C VAL A 266 -12.91 17.35 15.81
N LEU A 267 -13.91 18.19 15.61
CA LEU A 267 -13.91 19.30 14.66
C LEU A 267 -14.07 20.63 15.41
N PRO A 268 -13.46 21.72 14.91
CA PRO A 268 -13.63 23.04 15.49
C PRO A 268 -15.09 23.52 15.38
N ALA A 269 -15.53 24.33 16.35
CA ALA A 269 -16.88 24.89 16.35
C ALA A 269 -17.08 25.80 15.12
N GLY A 270 -18.26 25.66 14.48
CA GLY A 270 -18.64 26.50 13.33
C GLY A 270 -18.15 25.98 11.98
N ILE A 271 -17.42 24.87 11.94
CA ILE A 271 -17.04 24.22 10.69
C ILE A 271 -18.29 23.85 9.86
N ARG A 272 -18.18 23.97 8.57
CA ARG A 272 -19.23 23.65 7.60
C ARG A 272 -18.94 22.33 6.89
N LEU A 273 -19.98 21.50 6.68
CA LEU A 273 -19.84 20.32 5.84
C LEU A 273 -19.80 20.75 4.37
N PRO A 274 -18.75 20.45 3.61
CA PRO A 274 -18.72 20.72 2.18
C PRO A 274 -19.86 20.03 1.42
N PRO A 275 -20.34 20.57 0.29
CA PRO A 275 -21.17 19.81 -0.62
C PRO A 275 -20.42 18.57 -1.14
N PRO A 276 -21.12 17.61 -1.78
CA PRO A 276 -20.43 16.53 -2.50
C PRO A 276 -19.43 17.10 -3.51
N ASN A 277 -18.31 16.39 -3.69
CA ASN A 277 -17.28 16.81 -4.66
C ASN A 277 -17.86 16.90 -6.07
N THR A 278 -17.50 17.93 -6.80
CA THR A 278 -17.97 18.24 -8.16
C THR A 278 -16.84 18.36 -9.18
N GLU A 279 -15.61 18.21 -8.72
CA GLU A 279 -14.39 18.27 -9.53
C GLU A 279 -14.41 17.12 -10.58
N ALA A 280 -14.03 17.44 -11.81
CA ALA A 280 -14.00 16.47 -12.89
C ALA A 280 -13.12 15.26 -12.51
N GLY A 281 -13.66 14.04 -12.68
CA GLY A 281 -12.98 12.80 -12.28
C GLY A 281 -13.04 12.49 -10.77
N ALA A 282 -13.40 13.45 -9.91
CA ALA A 282 -13.57 13.27 -8.47
C ALA A 282 -15.02 13.50 -7.98
N ASP A 283 -15.93 13.79 -8.89
CA ASP A 283 -17.33 14.08 -8.62
C ASP A 283 -18.09 12.90 -7.99
N VAL A 284 -19.03 13.22 -7.12
CA VAL A 284 -19.87 12.24 -6.44
C VAL A 284 -21.34 12.50 -6.78
N ARG A 285 -21.99 11.51 -7.38
CA ARG A 285 -23.43 11.56 -7.62
C ARG A 285 -24.20 11.40 -6.30
N PRO A 286 -25.31 12.13 -6.10
CA PRO A 286 -26.21 11.87 -4.98
C PRO A 286 -26.68 10.41 -4.97
N TRP A 287 -26.72 9.79 -3.79
CA TRP A 287 -27.17 8.39 -3.63
C TRP A 287 -28.54 8.13 -4.26
N ALA A 288 -29.45 9.11 -4.14
CA ALA A 288 -30.80 9.02 -4.66
C ALA A 288 -30.86 8.88 -6.20
N GLU A 289 -29.82 9.30 -6.93
CA GLU A 289 -29.73 9.21 -8.39
C GLU A 289 -29.18 7.88 -8.90
N LEU A 290 -28.66 7.02 -7.99
CA LEU A 290 -28.17 5.70 -8.38
C LEU A 290 -29.32 4.74 -8.68
N SER A 291 -29.11 3.85 -9.66
CA SER A 291 -29.98 2.70 -9.89
C SER A 291 -29.94 1.71 -8.72
N ALA A 292 -30.89 0.78 -8.68
CA ALA A 292 -30.92 -0.27 -7.67
C ALA A 292 -29.63 -1.14 -7.70
N ASP A 293 -29.15 -1.45 -8.90
CA ASP A 293 -27.96 -2.27 -9.13
C ASP A 293 -26.68 -1.56 -8.67
N GLU A 294 -26.54 -0.25 -8.97
CA GLU A 294 -25.43 0.57 -8.50
C GLU A 294 -25.41 0.66 -6.97
N ARG A 295 -26.57 0.86 -6.33
CA ARG A 295 -26.69 0.88 -4.86
C ARG A 295 -26.33 -0.47 -4.25
N LEU A 296 -26.76 -1.56 -4.86
CA LEU A 296 -26.43 -2.91 -4.37
C LEU A 296 -24.92 -3.15 -4.36
N LEU A 297 -24.22 -2.84 -5.45
CA LEU A 297 -22.77 -2.97 -5.53
C LEU A 297 -22.07 -2.04 -4.52
N ALA A 298 -22.50 -0.78 -4.45
CA ALA A 298 -21.93 0.20 -3.56
C ALA A 298 -22.13 -0.17 -2.08
N SER A 299 -23.33 -0.59 -1.67
CA SER A 299 -23.61 -1.06 -0.31
C SER A 299 -22.72 -2.25 0.05
N ARG A 300 -22.65 -3.25 -0.86
CA ARG A 300 -21.89 -4.47 -0.63
C ARG A 300 -20.40 -4.22 -0.46
N THR A 301 -19.79 -3.37 -1.26
CA THR A 301 -18.37 -3.03 -1.14
C THR A 301 -18.07 -2.26 0.15
N MET A 302 -18.98 -1.40 0.61
CA MET A 302 -18.82 -0.70 1.89
C MET A 302 -18.99 -1.62 3.11
N GLU A 303 -19.88 -2.62 3.03
CA GLU A 303 -19.99 -3.67 4.07
C GLU A 303 -18.66 -4.39 4.30
N VAL A 304 -17.95 -4.70 3.21
CA VAL A 304 -16.63 -5.35 3.27
C VAL A 304 -15.58 -4.40 3.86
N TYR A 305 -15.56 -3.14 3.43
CA TYR A 305 -14.65 -2.14 3.99
C TYR A 305 -14.85 -1.97 5.50
N ALA A 306 -16.10 -1.84 5.95
CA ALA A 306 -16.41 -1.75 7.36
C ALA A 306 -15.98 -2.99 8.15
N ALA A 307 -16.10 -4.18 7.54
CA ALA A 307 -15.62 -5.42 8.11
C ALA A 307 -14.08 -5.46 8.25
N MET A 308 -13.35 -4.86 7.30
CA MET A 308 -11.89 -4.72 7.39
C MET A 308 -11.48 -3.79 8.53
N VAL A 309 -12.18 -2.66 8.71
CA VAL A 309 -11.95 -1.71 9.82
C VAL A 309 -12.25 -2.37 11.17
N ASP A 310 -13.38 -3.08 11.29
CA ASP A 310 -13.77 -3.84 12.49
C ASP A 310 -12.71 -4.92 12.83
N ASN A 311 -12.25 -5.69 11.84
CA ASN A 311 -11.20 -6.68 12.05
C ASN A 311 -9.86 -6.05 12.46
N LEU A 312 -9.49 -4.91 11.87
CA LEU A 312 -8.31 -4.15 12.24
C LEU A 312 -8.37 -3.74 13.72
N ASP A 313 -9.50 -3.21 14.18
CA ASP A 313 -9.70 -2.83 15.59
C ASP A 313 -9.53 -4.02 16.53
N GLN A 314 -10.11 -5.20 16.18
CA GLN A 314 -9.93 -6.43 16.94
C GLN A 314 -8.44 -6.79 17.07
N ASN A 315 -7.69 -6.67 16.00
CA ASN A 315 -6.25 -7.00 15.95
C ASN A 315 -5.40 -6.00 16.75
N VAL A 316 -5.71 -4.71 16.69
CA VAL A 316 -5.09 -3.71 17.57
C VAL A 316 -5.38 -4.04 19.04
N GLY A 317 -6.62 -4.42 19.36
CA GLY A 317 -7.00 -4.89 20.71
C GLY A 317 -6.16 -6.07 21.17
N ARG A 318 -5.97 -7.11 20.33
CA ARG A 318 -5.14 -8.29 20.62
C ARG A 318 -3.69 -7.90 20.94
N LEU A 319 -3.10 -6.99 20.17
CA LEU A 319 -1.73 -6.51 20.39
C LEU A 319 -1.59 -5.76 21.71
N LEU A 320 -2.50 -4.82 21.98
CA LEU A 320 -2.49 -4.04 23.22
C LEU A 320 -2.73 -4.92 24.45
N ASP A 321 -3.64 -5.89 24.38
CA ASP A 321 -3.89 -6.88 25.43
C ASP A 321 -2.65 -7.76 25.68
N ALA A 322 -1.90 -8.13 24.65
CA ALA A 322 -0.65 -8.87 24.81
C ALA A 322 0.41 -8.03 25.55
N SER A 323 0.55 -6.74 25.18
CA SER A 323 1.45 -5.80 25.88
C SER A 323 1.03 -5.60 27.35
N ALA A 324 -0.27 -5.47 27.63
CA ALA A 324 -0.80 -5.34 28.97
C ALA A 324 -0.52 -6.58 29.85
N ARG A 325 -0.74 -7.78 29.30
CA ARG A 325 -0.48 -9.05 30.02
C ARG A 325 1.00 -9.25 30.34
N LEU A 326 1.91 -8.69 29.56
CA LEU A 326 3.34 -8.67 29.85
C LEU A 326 3.75 -7.55 30.81
N GLY A 327 2.80 -6.70 31.23
CA GLY A 327 3.07 -5.56 32.11
C GLY A 327 3.85 -4.43 31.47
N ARG A 328 3.86 -4.37 30.10
CA ARG A 328 4.64 -3.37 29.34
C ARG A 328 3.81 -2.17 28.92
N LEU A 329 2.48 -2.32 28.77
CA LEU A 329 1.59 -1.31 28.16
C LEU A 329 1.59 0.05 28.91
N ASP A 330 1.79 0.05 30.24
CA ASP A 330 1.82 1.30 31.03
C ASP A 330 3.08 2.14 30.77
N ASN A 331 4.17 1.50 30.26
CA ASN A 331 5.37 2.20 29.82
C ASN A 331 5.55 2.06 28.31
N THR A 332 4.47 2.13 27.54
CA THR A 332 4.48 2.05 26.08
C THR A 332 3.86 3.32 25.50
N VAL A 333 4.57 3.96 24.58
CA VAL A 333 3.99 4.98 23.66
C VAL A 333 3.37 4.26 22.50
N VAL A 334 2.05 4.40 22.33
CA VAL A 334 1.30 3.84 21.20
C VAL A 334 0.87 4.98 20.29
N VAL A 335 1.27 4.92 19.03
CA VAL A 335 0.84 5.84 17.97
C VAL A 335 -0.01 5.07 16.99
N PHE A 336 -1.18 5.58 16.65
CA PHE A 336 -2.06 5.05 15.60
C PHE A 336 -2.33 6.14 14.56
N LEU A 337 -2.17 5.82 13.27
CA LEU A 337 -2.49 6.74 12.17
C LEU A 337 -2.73 6.00 10.85
N SER A 338 -3.39 6.69 9.91
CA SER A 338 -3.41 6.29 8.48
C SER A 338 -2.24 6.89 7.73
N ASP A 339 -1.83 6.27 6.61
CA ASP A 339 -0.75 6.81 5.77
C ASP A 339 -1.22 7.84 4.74
N ASN A 340 -2.50 7.91 4.42
CA ASN A 340 -3.14 8.96 3.62
C ASN A 340 -4.64 8.99 3.89
N GLY A 341 -5.32 9.94 3.28
CA GLY A 341 -6.78 9.98 3.32
C GLY A 341 -7.45 8.82 2.60
N ALA A 342 -8.79 8.76 2.68
CA ALA A 342 -9.60 7.71 2.06
C ALA A 342 -9.33 7.57 0.56
N SER A 343 -9.33 6.35 0.06
CA SER A 343 -9.14 6.06 -1.37
C SER A 343 -10.40 6.33 -2.19
N ARG A 344 -10.22 6.70 -3.46
CA ARG A 344 -11.29 6.81 -4.46
C ARG A 344 -11.11 5.85 -5.65
N GLU A 345 -10.14 4.97 -5.58
CA GLU A 345 -9.65 4.13 -6.69
C GLU A 345 -10.68 3.11 -7.22
N GLY A 346 -11.83 2.96 -6.59
CA GLY A 346 -12.99 2.23 -7.12
C GLY A 346 -13.86 3.04 -8.08
N GLU A 347 -13.47 4.28 -8.36
CA GLU A 347 -14.11 5.18 -9.31
C GLU A 347 -15.57 5.52 -8.92
N ALA A 348 -16.39 5.89 -9.93
CA ALA A 348 -17.77 6.33 -9.71
C ALA A 348 -18.70 5.25 -9.16
N LEU A 349 -18.46 3.97 -9.51
CA LEU A 349 -19.40 2.88 -9.26
C LEU A 349 -18.90 1.84 -8.24
N GLY A 350 -17.59 1.81 -7.96
CA GLY A 350 -16.96 0.67 -7.32
C GLY A 350 -16.79 -0.50 -8.30
N THR A 351 -16.22 -1.60 -7.84
CA THR A 351 -15.94 -2.77 -8.67
C THR A 351 -15.75 -4.04 -7.83
N ALA A 352 -16.05 -5.20 -8.41
CA ALA A 352 -15.65 -6.49 -7.89
C ALA A 352 -14.22 -6.87 -8.29
N GLN A 353 -13.60 -6.18 -9.27
CA GLN A 353 -12.30 -6.50 -9.84
C GLN A 353 -11.48 -5.22 -10.08
N TYR A 354 -10.78 -4.78 -9.05
CA TYR A 354 -10.00 -3.53 -9.02
C TYR A 354 -8.99 -3.42 -10.17
N LEU A 355 -8.21 -4.49 -10.45
CA LEU A 355 -7.23 -4.46 -11.54
C LEU A 355 -7.88 -4.29 -12.91
N ARG A 356 -9.08 -4.84 -13.12
CA ARG A 356 -9.85 -4.61 -14.34
C ARG A 356 -10.25 -3.14 -14.46
N THR A 357 -10.77 -2.55 -13.40
CA THR A 357 -11.22 -1.14 -13.39
C THR A 357 -10.06 -0.19 -13.66
N MET A 358 -8.90 -0.42 -13.08
CA MET A 358 -7.69 0.37 -13.36
C MET A 358 -7.28 0.35 -14.84
N ILE A 359 -7.54 -0.76 -15.55
CA ILE A 359 -7.01 -0.98 -16.90
C ILE A 359 -8.07 -0.82 -17.96
N THR A 360 -9.26 -1.36 -17.76
CA THR A 360 -10.33 -1.43 -18.79
C THR A 360 -11.58 -0.65 -18.44
N GLY A 361 -11.79 -0.30 -17.20
CA GLY A 361 -12.99 0.38 -16.71
C GLY A 361 -13.18 1.78 -17.30
N GLN A 362 -12.11 2.37 -17.79
CA GLN A 362 -12.11 3.67 -18.45
C GLN A 362 -12.39 3.57 -19.97
N ILE A 363 -12.22 2.38 -20.56
CA ILE A 363 -12.30 2.18 -22.02
C ILE A 363 -13.57 1.46 -22.43
N GLY A 364 -14.31 0.87 -21.46
CA GLY A 364 -15.49 0.03 -21.69
C GLY A 364 -16.81 0.72 -21.44
N ASP A 365 -17.90 -0.02 -21.70
CA ASP A 365 -19.26 0.36 -21.32
C ASP A 365 -19.46 0.18 -19.81
N PRO A 366 -19.69 1.25 -19.03
CA PRO A 366 -19.90 1.16 -17.57
C PRO A 366 -21.06 0.21 -17.18
N SER A 367 -22.12 0.13 -17.99
CA SER A 367 -23.25 -0.76 -17.70
C SER A 367 -22.89 -2.24 -17.88
N ALA A 368 -22.05 -2.57 -18.86
CA ALA A 368 -21.53 -3.93 -19.01
C ALA A 368 -20.58 -4.30 -17.87
N SER A 369 -19.80 -3.35 -17.36
CA SER A 369 -18.95 -3.55 -16.19
C SER A 369 -19.78 -3.82 -14.93
N LEU A 370 -20.78 -3.01 -14.63
CA LEU A 370 -21.70 -3.21 -13.52
C LEU A 370 -22.41 -4.57 -13.58
N ALA A 371 -22.98 -4.94 -14.75
CA ALA A 371 -23.63 -6.24 -14.91
C ALA A 371 -22.69 -7.41 -14.68
N ARG A 372 -21.40 -7.24 -14.97
CA ARG A 372 -20.35 -8.23 -14.72
C ARG A 372 -20.04 -8.35 -13.23
N ASP A 373 -19.87 -7.22 -12.52
CA ASP A 373 -19.62 -7.18 -11.09
C ASP A 373 -20.78 -7.76 -10.26
N LEU A 374 -22.01 -7.51 -10.67
CA LEU A 374 -23.20 -8.07 -10.02
C LEU A 374 -23.32 -9.60 -10.12
N ARG A 375 -22.68 -10.24 -11.12
CA ARG A 375 -22.63 -11.71 -11.14
C ARG A 375 -21.79 -12.30 -10.01
N GLN A 376 -20.88 -11.52 -9.46
CA GLN A 376 -19.97 -11.89 -8.37
C GLN A 376 -20.37 -11.27 -7.02
N ILE A 377 -21.60 -10.70 -6.91
CA ILE A 377 -22.03 -9.90 -5.76
C ILE A 377 -21.91 -10.65 -4.42
N ASP A 378 -22.20 -11.94 -4.40
CA ASP A 378 -22.11 -12.79 -3.21
C ASP A 378 -20.68 -13.21 -2.88
N GLU A 379 -19.75 -13.08 -3.83
CA GLU A 379 -18.33 -13.41 -3.67
C GLU A 379 -17.51 -12.19 -3.22
N ILE A 380 -18.07 -10.97 -3.33
CA ILE A 380 -17.39 -9.72 -2.96
C ILE A 380 -16.93 -9.76 -1.51
N GLY A 381 -15.62 -9.56 -1.32
CA GLY A 381 -14.93 -9.61 -0.04
C GLY A 381 -14.29 -10.96 0.27
N GLY A 382 -14.57 -11.98 -0.54
CA GLY A 382 -13.92 -13.30 -0.47
C GLY A 382 -12.66 -13.38 -1.32
N PRO A 383 -12.02 -14.56 -1.36
CA PRO A 383 -10.73 -14.76 -2.02
C PRO A 383 -10.79 -14.74 -3.55
N THR A 384 -11.98 -14.84 -4.16
CA THR A 384 -12.19 -14.89 -5.61
C THR A 384 -12.32 -13.52 -6.26
N THR A 385 -12.45 -12.45 -5.47
CA THR A 385 -12.67 -11.08 -5.95
C THR A 385 -11.61 -10.12 -5.42
N LEU A 386 -11.37 -9.06 -6.17
CA LEU A 386 -10.47 -7.96 -5.80
C LEU A 386 -11.26 -6.63 -5.82
N PRO A 387 -12.18 -6.42 -4.87
CA PRO A 387 -13.11 -5.30 -4.93
C PRO A 387 -12.53 -3.98 -4.43
N HIS A 388 -13.18 -2.89 -4.85
CA HIS A 388 -13.03 -1.57 -4.28
C HIS A 388 -14.38 -0.84 -4.22
N TYR A 389 -14.61 -0.02 -3.19
CA TYR A 389 -15.82 0.78 -3.06
C TYR A 389 -15.81 1.99 -4.00
N PRO A 390 -16.97 2.56 -4.38
CA PRO A 390 -17.05 3.79 -5.17
C PRO A 390 -16.60 5.01 -4.37
N ARG A 391 -16.08 6.04 -5.06
CA ARG A 391 -15.58 7.29 -4.45
C ARG A 391 -16.59 8.03 -3.57
N GLY A 392 -17.90 7.78 -3.72
CA GLY A 392 -18.91 8.28 -2.78
C GLY A 392 -18.69 7.82 -1.35
N TRP A 393 -18.23 6.58 -1.16
CA TRP A 393 -17.81 6.08 0.15
C TRP A 393 -16.47 6.67 0.58
N GLY A 394 -15.53 6.92 -0.35
CA GLY A 394 -14.30 7.65 -0.05
C GLY A 394 -14.58 9.04 0.52
N MET A 395 -15.56 9.77 -0.06
CA MET A 395 -16.02 11.06 0.46
C MET A 395 -16.64 10.93 1.86
N ALA A 396 -17.44 9.88 2.10
CA ALA A 396 -18.01 9.64 3.44
C ALA A 396 -16.94 9.26 4.46
N SER A 397 -15.94 8.48 4.09
CA SER A 397 -14.78 8.09 4.89
C SER A 397 -13.87 9.27 5.23
N GLY A 398 -13.67 10.19 4.30
CA GLY A 398 -12.87 11.40 4.48
C GLY A 398 -13.58 12.54 5.22
N THR A 399 -14.85 12.40 5.63
CA THR A 399 -15.65 13.46 6.25
C THR A 399 -14.91 14.19 7.37
N PRO A 400 -14.88 15.55 7.39
CA PRO A 400 -15.57 16.49 6.50
C PRO A 400 -14.71 16.93 5.31
N TRP A 401 -13.48 16.47 5.19
CA TRP A 401 -12.45 17.00 4.32
C TRP A 401 -12.80 16.82 2.84
N ARG A 402 -12.37 17.78 1.99
CA ARG A 402 -12.58 17.74 0.55
C ARG A 402 -11.58 16.83 -0.15
N LEU A 403 -12.04 16.16 -1.20
CA LEU A 403 -11.28 15.25 -2.05
C LEU A 403 -10.73 14.03 -1.27
N TYR A 404 -9.67 13.40 -1.75
CA TYR A 404 -9.25 12.05 -1.35
C TYR A 404 -7.74 11.88 -1.47
N LYS A 405 -7.24 10.67 -1.14
CA LYS A 405 -5.92 10.18 -1.53
C LYS A 405 -5.54 10.68 -2.92
N GLN A 406 -4.28 11.00 -3.13
CA GLN A 406 -3.66 11.59 -4.33
C GLN A 406 -3.82 13.11 -4.46
N HIS A 407 -4.85 13.72 -3.89
CA HIS A 407 -5.05 15.16 -3.92
C HIS A 407 -4.30 15.88 -2.79
N THR A 408 -3.88 17.10 -3.06
CA THR A 408 -3.23 17.99 -2.08
C THR A 408 -4.22 18.82 -1.25
N TYR A 409 -5.52 18.65 -1.45
CA TYR A 409 -6.57 19.14 -0.56
C TYR A 409 -6.64 18.31 0.73
N ALA A 410 -7.23 18.85 1.77
CA ALA A 410 -7.26 18.28 3.11
C ALA A 410 -7.70 16.80 3.16
N GLY A 411 -8.64 16.37 2.32
CA GLY A 411 -9.09 14.98 2.27
C GLY A 411 -8.04 13.97 1.79
N GLY A 412 -6.98 14.43 1.13
CA GLY A 412 -5.88 13.55 0.72
C GLY A 412 -4.88 13.25 1.83
N HIS A 413 -4.72 14.16 2.78
CA HIS A 413 -3.61 14.09 3.74
C HIS A 413 -3.99 14.32 5.22
N THR A 414 -5.23 14.70 5.53
CA THR A 414 -5.69 14.79 6.93
C THR A 414 -6.20 13.44 7.37
N VAL A 415 -5.54 12.87 8.39
CA VAL A 415 -5.76 11.48 8.82
C VAL A 415 -6.14 11.38 10.30
N PRO A 416 -6.83 10.30 10.72
CA PRO A 416 -7.04 10.05 12.13
C PRO A 416 -5.68 9.77 12.80
N PHE A 417 -5.40 10.49 13.91
CA PHE A 417 -4.18 10.33 14.67
C PHE A 417 -4.50 10.20 16.16
N ILE A 418 -3.97 9.15 16.79
CA ILE A 418 -4.09 8.90 18.23
C ILE A 418 -2.71 8.62 18.78
N VAL A 419 -2.39 9.22 19.92
CA VAL A 419 -1.16 8.92 20.68
C VAL A 419 -1.48 8.77 22.16
N ALA A 420 -1.03 7.65 22.76
CA ALA A 420 -1.21 7.36 24.17
C ALA A 420 0.11 6.81 24.76
N GLY A 421 0.37 7.10 26.02
CA GLY A 421 1.59 6.60 26.67
C GLY A 421 1.88 7.27 27.99
N PRO A 422 3.01 6.95 28.63
CA PRO A 422 3.42 7.58 29.87
C PRO A 422 3.55 9.10 29.67
N SER A 423 3.04 9.87 30.63
CA SER A 423 3.06 11.34 30.61
C SER A 423 2.24 12.01 29.52
N ILE A 424 1.47 11.26 28.72
CA ILE A 424 0.51 11.80 27.73
C ILE A 424 -0.86 11.93 28.41
N PRO A 425 -1.53 13.11 28.35
CA PRO A 425 -2.86 13.30 28.93
C PRO A 425 -3.89 12.36 28.32
N ALA A 426 -4.86 11.91 29.13
CA ALA A 426 -5.90 10.99 28.71
C ALA A 426 -7.17 11.73 28.25
N GLY A 427 -7.76 11.30 27.12
CA GLY A 427 -9.05 11.75 26.62
C GLY A 427 -9.06 13.18 26.06
N GLU A 428 -7.91 13.74 25.74
CA GLU A 428 -7.78 15.09 25.22
C GLU A 428 -7.78 15.17 23.70
N LEU A 429 -7.97 16.40 23.18
CA LEU A 429 -7.95 16.74 21.75
C LEU A 429 -6.90 17.81 21.47
N ARG A 430 -6.30 17.75 20.27
CA ARG A 430 -5.35 18.74 19.74
C ARG A 430 -5.74 19.14 18.32
N PHE A 431 -5.44 20.40 17.97
CA PHE A 431 -5.74 20.99 16.67
C PHE A 431 -4.56 21.75 16.06
N GLN A 432 -3.39 21.72 16.70
CA GLN A 432 -2.17 22.26 16.10
C GLN A 432 -1.88 21.51 14.79
N TYR A 433 -1.50 22.24 13.76
CA TYR A 433 -1.03 21.64 12.52
C TYR A 433 0.24 20.84 12.79
N GLN A 434 0.24 19.55 12.52
CA GLN A 434 1.40 18.66 12.62
C GLN A 434 1.44 17.74 11.41
N HIS A 435 2.64 17.27 11.06
CA HIS A 435 2.85 16.44 9.88
C HIS A 435 3.62 15.15 10.23
N ALA A 436 3.52 14.14 9.37
CA ALA A 436 4.20 12.85 9.52
C ALA A 436 5.73 12.96 9.71
N THR A 437 6.36 14.00 9.17
CA THR A 437 7.79 14.30 9.36
C THR A 437 8.15 14.58 10.82
N ASP A 438 7.20 15.03 11.63
CA ASP A 438 7.40 15.40 13.04
C ASP A 438 7.49 14.17 13.96
N LEU A 439 7.09 12.98 13.47
CA LEU A 439 7.08 11.77 14.29
C LEU A 439 8.50 11.34 14.71
N VAL A 440 9.48 11.42 13.81
CA VAL A 440 10.86 11.03 14.16
C VAL A 440 11.41 11.86 15.32
N PRO A 441 11.47 13.20 15.26
CA PRO A 441 11.98 13.99 16.37
C PRO A 441 11.13 13.85 17.64
N THR A 442 9.81 13.67 17.52
CA THR A 442 8.91 13.47 18.67
C THR A 442 9.17 12.15 19.38
N LEU A 443 9.27 11.05 18.65
CA LEU A 443 9.53 9.73 19.25
C LEU A 443 10.96 9.60 19.80
N VAL A 444 11.93 10.25 19.17
CA VAL A 444 13.31 10.35 19.69
C VAL A 444 13.34 11.10 21.03
N GLU A 445 12.59 12.21 21.15
CA GLU A 445 12.46 12.96 22.39
C GLU A 445 11.73 12.14 23.47
N LEU A 446 10.60 11.50 23.17
CA LEU A 446 9.87 10.64 24.11
C LEU A 446 10.67 9.44 24.56
N ALA A 447 11.54 8.90 23.72
CA ALA A 447 12.47 7.84 24.06
C ALA A 447 13.65 8.31 24.94
N GLY A 448 13.88 9.63 25.02
CA GLY A 448 15.01 10.22 25.73
C GLY A 448 16.36 9.88 25.11
N VAL A 449 16.43 9.65 23.80
CA VAL A 449 17.63 9.23 23.08
C VAL A 449 18.18 10.34 22.17
N VAL A 450 19.41 10.17 21.70
CA VAL A 450 20.06 11.11 20.79
C VAL A 450 20.29 10.44 19.43
N ALA A 451 19.86 11.09 18.37
CA ALA A 451 20.11 10.61 17.02
C ALA A 451 21.63 10.70 16.69
N PRO A 452 22.23 9.65 16.14
CA PRO A 452 23.58 9.71 15.59
C PRO A 452 23.69 10.75 14.46
N THR A 453 24.84 11.43 14.39
CA THR A 453 25.12 12.43 13.34
C THR A 453 25.71 11.83 12.07
N GLU A 454 26.10 10.55 12.15
CA GLU A 454 26.65 9.78 11.03
C GLU A 454 26.00 8.41 10.93
N ARG A 455 25.79 7.95 9.70
CA ARG A 455 25.34 6.61 9.36
C ARG A 455 26.45 5.91 8.57
N GLN A 456 27.07 4.87 9.15
CA GLN A 456 28.16 4.12 8.50
C GLN A 456 29.31 5.01 7.99
N GLY A 457 29.62 6.12 8.71
CA GLY A 457 30.65 7.07 8.34
C GLY A 457 30.23 8.14 7.32
N VAL A 458 28.94 8.19 6.95
CA VAL A 458 28.36 9.24 6.11
C VAL A 458 27.58 10.22 7.00
N PRO A 459 27.83 11.53 6.93
CA PRO A 459 27.03 12.53 7.64
C PRO A 459 25.54 12.39 7.29
N VAL A 460 24.70 12.42 8.32
CA VAL A 460 23.25 12.23 8.17
C VAL A 460 22.60 13.54 7.73
N ARG A 461 21.66 13.44 6.81
CA ARG A 461 20.77 14.53 6.39
C ARG A 461 19.91 14.98 7.58
N ALA A 462 19.79 16.30 7.79
CA ALA A 462 18.96 16.85 8.84
C ALA A 462 17.47 16.53 8.59
N VAL A 463 16.74 16.15 9.65
CA VAL A 463 15.28 15.97 9.57
C VAL A 463 14.59 17.30 9.29
N HIS A 464 13.45 17.27 8.59
CA HIS A 464 12.66 18.45 8.27
C HIS A 464 11.56 18.73 9.31
N GLY A 465 11.11 17.68 10.01
CA GLY A 465 10.12 17.80 11.07
C GLY A 465 10.69 18.34 12.38
N ALA A 466 9.79 18.75 13.27
CA ALA A 466 10.10 19.21 14.63
C ALA A 466 9.28 18.45 15.67
N SER A 467 9.84 18.25 16.87
CA SER A 467 9.12 17.58 17.95
C SER A 467 7.91 18.38 18.41
N PHE A 468 6.77 17.70 18.58
CA PHE A 468 5.54 18.27 19.13
C PHE A 468 5.22 17.76 20.54
N VAL A 469 6.19 17.27 21.29
CA VAL A 469 6.00 16.83 22.69
C VAL A 469 5.36 17.92 23.54
N GLY A 470 5.73 19.19 23.30
CA GLY A 470 5.08 20.31 23.98
C GLY A 470 3.58 20.39 23.75
N ALA A 471 3.12 20.18 22.52
CA ALA A 471 1.70 20.19 22.19
C ALA A 471 0.95 18.93 22.70
N LEU A 472 1.63 17.82 22.94
CA LEU A 472 1.03 16.65 23.59
C LEU A 472 0.56 16.99 25.01
N THR A 473 1.34 17.74 25.77
CA THR A 473 1.10 18.01 27.20
C THR A 473 0.36 19.32 27.45
N ASP A 474 0.49 20.29 26.54
CA ASP A 474 -0.17 21.61 26.65
C ASP A 474 -1.04 21.90 25.40
N PRO A 475 -2.39 21.93 25.56
CA PRO A 475 -3.28 22.24 24.44
C PRO A 475 -3.13 23.66 23.88
N THR A 476 -2.46 24.56 24.63
CA THR A 476 -2.22 25.94 24.21
C THR A 476 -0.86 26.18 23.57
N ALA A 477 0.00 25.16 23.54
CA ALA A 477 1.28 25.24 22.87
C ALA A 477 1.07 25.51 21.37
N PRO A 478 1.90 26.39 20.75
CA PRO A 478 1.81 26.63 19.32
C PRO A 478 2.19 25.37 18.54
N SER A 479 1.74 25.29 17.28
CA SER A 479 2.28 24.31 16.33
C SER A 479 3.80 24.46 16.20
N THR A 480 4.50 23.36 16.16
CA THR A 480 5.95 23.32 15.83
C THR A 480 6.19 23.14 14.33
N HIS A 481 5.11 23.04 13.54
CA HIS A 481 5.13 22.85 12.08
C HIS A 481 4.49 24.04 11.37
N PRO A 482 5.26 25.15 11.16
CA PRO A 482 4.71 26.41 10.66
C PRO A 482 4.40 26.38 9.16
N GLU A 483 5.05 25.52 8.38
CA GLU A 483 4.87 25.43 6.93
C GLU A 483 5.07 24.00 6.40
N GLN A 484 4.29 23.65 5.38
CA GLN A 484 4.35 22.35 4.70
C GLN A 484 4.08 22.52 3.20
N HIS A 485 4.89 21.89 2.35
CA HIS A 485 4.60 21.77 0.93
C HIS A 485 4.09 20.37 0.59
N TYR A 486 3.18 20.31 -0.36
CA TYR A 486 2.64 19.07 -0.94
C TYR A 486 2.87 19.07 -2.45
N ALA A 487 3.16 17.90 -2.99
CA ALA A 487 3.20 17.65 -4.43
C ALA A 487 2.82 16.18 -4.68
N MET A 488 1.85 15.95 -5.56
CA MET A 488 1.40 14.61 -5.91
C MET A 488 0.72 14.64 -7.29
N LEU A 489 1.21 13.86 -8.26
CA LEU A 489 0.60 13.68 -9.58
C LEU A 489 0.18 15.00 -10.29
N GLY A 490 0.99 16.04 -10.19
CA GLY A 490 0.68 17.37 -10.75
C GLY A 490 -0.02 18.31 -9.77
N HIS A 491 -0.73 17.81 -8.76
CA HIS A 491 -1.31 18.65 -7.72
C HIS A 491 -0.23 19.24 -6.82
N ARG A 492 -0.42 20.50 -6.41
CA ARG A 492 0.51 21.29 -5.61
C ARG A 492 -0.22 21.90 -4.42
N GLY A 493 0.44 22.01 -3.28
CA GLY A 493 -0.11 22.66 -2.09
C GLY A 493 0.98 23.24 -1.21
N PHE A 494 0.68 24.34 -0.54
CA PHE A 494 1.57 24.96 0.44
C PHE A 494 0.78 25.60 1.59
N TYR A 495 1.00 25.04 2.76
CA TYR A 495 0.49 25.56 4.03
C TYR A 495 1.52 26.46 4.69
N ARG A 496 1.09 27.59 5.25
CA ARG A 496 1.88 28.43 6.16
C ARG A 496 0.99 29.20 7.12
N ASP A 497 1.22 28.99 8.43
CA ASP A 497 0.59 29.74 9.51
C ASP A 497 -0.95 29.89 9.37
N GLY A 498 -1.65 28.81 9.05
CA GLY A 498 -3.10 28.76 8.91
C GLY A 498 -3.63 29.17 7.52
N TRP A 499 -2.77 29.53 6.58
CA TRP A 499 -3.15 29.78 5.19
C TRP A 499 -2.63 28.67 4.28
N GLU A 500 -3.41 28.33 3.28
CA GLU A 500 -3.02 27.33 2.29
C GLU A 500 -3.33 27.80 0.87
N VAL A 501 -2.36 27.60 -0.04
CA VAL A 501 -2.62 27.60 -1.48
C VAL A 501 -2.56 26.17 -1.98
N VAL A 502 -3.52 25.80 -2.84
CA VAL A 502 -3.62 24.45 -3.35
C VAL A 502 -4.10 24.46 -4.81
N THR A 503 -3.72 23.45 -5.59
CA THR A 503 -4.17 23.30 -6.97
C THR A 503 -4.88 21.96 -7.15
N ASN A 504 -5.88 21.93 -8.03
CA ASN A 504 -6.43 20.74 -8.64
C ASN A 504 -6.03 20.75 -10.12
N HIS A 505 -4.80 20.26 -10.39
CA HIS A 505 -4.24 20.27 -11.75
C HIS A 505 -5.04 19.39 -12.68
N GLN A 506 -5.37 19.88 -13.87
CA GLN A 506 -6.03 19.09 -14.88
C GLN A 506 -5.01 18.38 -15.76
N PRO A 507 -5.11 17.06 -15.94
CA PRO A 507 -4.16 16.27 -16.72
C PRO A 507 -3.93 16.82 -18.12
N LEU A 508 -2.67 16.77 -18.57
CA LEU A 508 -2.23 17.22 -19.90
C LEU A 508 -2.49 18.70 -20.19
N THR A 509 -2.68 19.52 -19.15
CA THR A 509 -2.71 20.96 -19.27
C THR A 509 -1.39 21.58 -18.81
N PRO A 510 -1.00 22.75 -19.33
CA PRO A 510 0.18 23.45 -18.80
C PRO A 510 -0.06 23.93 -17.36
N PHE A 511 0.93 23.74 -16.49
CA PHE A 511 0.91 24.35 -15.16
C PHE A 511 0.82 25.89 -15.26
N GLY A 512 -0.03 26.50 -14.42
CA GLY A 512 -0.23 27.93 -14.43
C GLY A 512 -0.62 28.50 -13.07
N ASP A 513 -0.44 29.83 -12.94
CA ASP A 513 -0.79 30.55 -11.70
C ASP A 513 -2.31 30.63 -11.46
N HIS A 514 -3.10 30.41 -12.51
CA HIS A 514 -4.57 30.43 -12.45
C HIS A 514 -5.17 29.19 -11.75
N GLU A 515 -4.35 28.17 -11.49
CA GLU A 515 -4.80 26.94 -10.82
C GLU A 515 -4.85 27.11 -9.29
N TRP A 516 -4.14 28.10 -8.73
CA TRP A 516 -4.05 28.27 -7.30
C TRP A 516 -5.34 28.79 -6.69
N ALA A 517 -5.94 28.00 -5.79
CA ALA A 517 -6.94 28.43 -4.83
C ALA A 517 -6.26 28.81 -3.51
N LEU A 518 -6.88 29.67 -2.71
CA LEU A 518 -6.35 30.13 -1.42
C LEU A 518 -7.40 29.98 -0.34
N TYR A 519 -7.03 29.37 0.77
CA TYR A 519 -7.92 29.14 1.92
C TYR A 519 -7.32 29.65 3.23
N ASP A 520 -8.19 30.22 4.09
CA ASP A 520 -7.88 30.53 5.49
C ASP A 520 -8.34 29.34 6.37
N LEU A 521 -7.45 28.41 6.62
CA LEU A 521 -7.76 27.17 7.35
C LEU A 521 -8.09 27.41 8.84
N VAL A 522 -7.84 28.60 9.39
CA VAL A 522 -8.25 28.96 10.73
C VAL A 522 -9.78 29.17 10.79
N ASN A 523 -10.35 29.79 9.76
CA ASN A 523 -11.76 30.12 9.67
C ASN A 523 -12.54 29.18 8.75
N ASP A 524 -11.87 28.55 7.78
CA ASP A 524 -12.45 27.64 6.79
C ASP A 524 -11.56 26.40 6.59
N PRO A 525 -11.43 25.52 7.60
CA PRO A 525 -10.55 24.35 7.51
C PRO A 525 -11.05 23.29 6.51
N THR A 526 -12.24 23.46 5.94
CA THR A 526 -12.84 22.57 4.93
C THR A 526 -12.72 23.11 3.51
N GLU A 527 -11.95 24.17 3.28
CA GLU A 527 -11.57 24.68 1.94
C GLU A 527 -12.78 25.02 1.04
N LEU A 528 -13.77 25.77 1.61
CA LEU A 528 -15.01 26.09 0.89
C LEU A 528 -14.96 27.44 0.19
N ASP A 529 -14.34 28.42 0.83
CA ASP A 529 -14.35 29.81 0.37
C ASP A 529 -12.98 30.16 -0.24
N ASP A 530 -12.85 30.02 -1.56
CA ASP A 530 -11.61 30.39 -2.27
C ASP A 530 -11.41 31.91 -2.25
N LEU A 531 -10.38 32.34 -1.55
CA LEU A 531 -10.00 33.73 -1.35
C LEU A 531 -8.92 34.24 -2.35
N ALA A 532 -8.55 33.44 -3.36
CA ALA A 532 -7.45 33.77 -4.28
C ALA A 532 -7.69 35.10 -5.01
N ALA A 533 -8.92 35.39 -5.43
CA ALA A 533 -9.27 36.65 -6.08
C ALA A 533 -9.21 37.90 -5.14
N GLU A 534 -9.42 37.70 -3.83
CA GLU A 534 -9.43 38.74 -2.82
C GLU A 534 -8.03 39.03 -2.31
N HIS A 535 -7.12 38.05 -2.31
CA HIS A 535 -5.77 38.13 -1.77
C HIS A 535 -4.68 37.69 -2.76
N PRO A 536 -4.59 38.28 -3.97
CA PRO A 536 -3.64 37.85 -5.00
C PRO A 536 -2.16 37.96 -4.57
N ASP A 537 -1.83 38.93 -3.70
CA ASP A 537 -0.47 39.10 -3.18
C ASP A 537 -0.08 37.87 -2.28
N ARG A 538 -1.02 37.35 -1.52
CA ARG A 538 -0.80 36.14 -0.68
C ARG A 538 -0.67 34.89 -1.52
N VAL A 539 -1.46 34.77 -2.58
CA VAL A 539 -1.30 33.67 -3.55
C VAL A 539 0.11 33.70 -4.14
N ALA A 540 0.55 34.87 -4.59
CA ALA A 540 1.91 35.03 -5.16
C ALA A 540 3.01 34.73 -4.13
N GLU A 541 2.84 35.14 -2.87
CA GLU A 541 3.77 34.81 -1.78
C GLU A 541 3.88 33.29 -1.55
N LEU A 542 2.74 32.63 -1.34
CA LEU A 542 2.71 31.21 -0.96
C LEU A 542 3.07 30.28 -2.13
N SER A 543 2.66 30.62 -3.36
CA SER A 543 3.05 29.84 -4.55
C SER A 543 4.56 29.96 -4.83
N ALA A 544 5.16 31.14 -4.63
CA ALA A 544 6.62 31.30 -4.71
C ALA A 544 7.35 30.53 -3.59
N ALA A 545 6.76 30.45 -2.38
CA ALA A 545 7.31 29.65 -1.29
C ALA A 545 7.23 28.14 -1.60
N TRP A 546 6.12 27.69 -2.20
CA TRP A 546 5.99 26.32 -2.70
C TRP A 546 7.09 25.98 -3.71
N GLU A 547 7.31 26.86 -4.71
CA GLU A 547 8.34 26.63 -5.73
C GLU A 547 9.73 26.54 -5.12
N ALA A 548 10.05 27.43 -4.18
CA ALA A 548 11.32 27.40 -3.47
C ALA A 548 11.52 26.09 -2.68
N ALA A 549 10.48 25.64 -1.98
CA ALA A 549 10.51 24.36 -1.26
C ALA A 549 10.60 23.17 -2.23
N ALA A 550 9.92 23.23 -3.36
CA ALA A 550 9.95 22.18 -4.38
C ALA A 550 11.36 21.98 -4.97
N TRP A 551 12.10 23.07 -5.25
CA TRP A 551 13.50 22.98 -5.65
C TRP A 551 14.43 22.49 -4.53
N ALA A 552 14.18 22.92 -3.30
CA ALA A 552 15.01 22.54 -2.14
C ALA A 552 14.88 21.06 -1.77
N HIS A 553 13.74 20.43 -2.10
CA HIS A 553 13.41 19.05 -1.70
C HIS A 553 13.26 18.08 -2.87
N ASP A 554 13.83 18.40 -4.04
CA ASP A 554 13.87 17.53 -5.23
C ASP A 554 12.47 17.13 -5.79
N VAL A 555 11.47 18.04 -5.69
CA VAL A 555 10.12 17.77 -6.22
C VAL A 555 10.11 17.73 -7.75
N PHE A 556 10.93 18.59 -8.38
CA PHE A 556 10.96 18.66 -9.84
C PHE A 556 11.74 17.50 -10.49
N PRO A 557 11.33 17.04 -11.71
CA PRO A 557 10.24 17.59 -12.53
C PRO A 557 8.85 17.15 -12.05
N LEU A 558 7.84 17.98 -12.31
CA LEU A 558 6.44 17.58 -12.16
C LEU A 558 5.99 16.74 -13.36
N ASP A 559 5.04 15.82 -13.15
CA ASP A 559 4.30 15.16 -14.23
C ASP A 559 3.02 15.94 -14.50
N GLU A 560 2.81 16.37 -15.74
CA GLU A 560 1.59 17.09 -16.16
C GLU A 560 0.37 16.15 -16.33
N GLY A 561 0.33 15.02 -15.64
CA GLY A 561 -0.72 13.99 -15.84
C GLY A 561 -0.56 13.20 -17.14
N ALA A 562 0.62 13.29 -17.77
CA ALA A 562 0.93 12.51 -18.97
C ALA A 562 1.23 11.03 -18.68
N GLY A 563 1.37 10.67 -17.41
CA GLY A 563 1.75 9.32 -16.98
C GLY A 563 3.18 8.93 -17.39
N ILE A 564 4.02 9.88 -17.77
CA ILE A 564 5.40 9.63 -18.21
C ILE A 564 6.21 8.99 -17.08
N VAL A 565 5.93 9.37 -15.85
CA VAL A 565 6.58 8.81 -14.65
C VAL A 565 6.40 7.29 -14.54
N TRP A 566 5.32 6.73 -15.06
CA TRP A 566 5.04 5.30 -15.08
C TRP A 566 5.71 4.56 -16.24
N LEU A 567 5.98 5.27 -17.34
CA LEU A 567 6.56 4.70 -18.56
C LEU A 567 8.08 4.79 -18.59
N THR A 568 8.66 5.78 -17.91
CA THR A 568 10.11 5.97 -17.89
C THR A 568 10.77 4.88 -17.05
N ARG A 569 11.72 4.17 -17.65
CA ARG A 569 12.45 3.06 -17.03
C ARG A 569 13.92 3.13 -17.40
N PRO A 570 14.81 2.61 -16.55
CA PRO A 570 16.23 2.48 -16.89
C PRO A 570 16.45 1.61 -18.15
N ASP A 571 17.35 2.03 -19.06
CA ASP A 571 17.72 1.25 -20.23
C ASP A 571 18.20 -0.16 -19.88
N SER A 572 18.78 -0.34 -18.71
CA SER A 572 19.19 -1.64 -18.18
C SER A 572 18.06 -2.65 -18.08
N ASP A 573 16.80 -2.20 -17.96
CA ASP A 573 15.63 -3.08 -17.81
C ASP A 573 15.31 -3.84 -19.12
N GLN A 574 15.79 -3.37 -20.28
CA GLN A 574 15.66 -4.07 -21.54
C GLN A 574 16.21 -5.51 -21.50
N ARG A 575 17.19 -5.78 -20.62
CA ARG A 575 17.68 -7.16 -20.39
C ARG A 575 16.62 -8.11 -19.87
N TYR A 576 15.61 -7.59 -19.17
CA TYR A 576 14.54 -8.38 -18.58
C TYR A 576 13.49 -8.86 -19.59
N SER A 577 13.44 -8.28 -20.79
CA SER A 577 12.61 -8.74 -21.90
C SER A 577 13.29 -9.76 -22.83
N GLN A 578 14.48 -10.27 -22.47
CA GLN A 578 15.17 -11.31 -23.21
C GLN A 578 14.60 -12.71 -22.89
N PRO A 579 14.69 -13.68 -23.81
CA PRO A 579 14.26 -15.05 -23.57
C PRO A 579 14.89 -15.64 -22.30
N ILE A 580 14.09 -16.41 -21.56
CA ILE A 580 14.53 -17.10 -20.34
C ILE A 580 14.05 -18.55 -20.34
N THR A 581 14.88 -19.44 -19.80
CA THR A 581 14.53 -20.85 -19.57
C THR A 581 14.42 -21.07 -18.05
N LEU A 582 13.28 -21.55 -17.62
CA LEU A 582 12.97 -21.89 -16.23
C LEU A 582 12.97 -23.41 -16.08
N LEU A 583 13.64 -23.90 -15.05
CA LEU A 583 13.70 -25.33 -14.75
C LEU A 583 12.69 -25.71 -13.65
N PRO A 584 12.24 -26.95 -13.58
CA PRO A 584 11.47 -27.44 -12.44
C PRO A 584 12.22 -27.19 -11.14
N GLY A 585 11.50 -26.74 -10.11
CA GLY A 585 12.10 -26.33 -8.84
C GLY A 585 12.69 -24.92 -8.81
N THR A 586 12.61 -24.17 -9.92
CA THR A 586 12.88 -22.72 -9.87
C THR A 586 11.89 -22.07 -8.91
N PRO A 587 12.34 -21.25 -7.93
CA PRO A 587 11.45 -20.40 -7.16
C PRO A 587 10.61 -19.51 -8.06
N THR A 588 9.47 -19.05 -7.60
CA THR A 588 8.62 -18.13 -8.36
C THR A 588 9.48 -17.01 -8.97
N LEU A 589 9.40 -16.86 -10.30
CA LEU A 589 10.01 -15.72 -10.98
C LEU A 589 9.15 -14.49 -10.70
N GLU A 590 9.61 -13.66 -9.78
CA GLU A 590 8.79 -12.59 -9.22
C GLU A 590 8.34 -11.55 -10.26
N ARG A 591 7.29 -10.83 -9.92
CA ARG A 591 6.49 -9.96 -10.79
C ARG A 591 7.31 -9.04 -11.67
N TRP A 592 8.28 -8.30 -11.11
CA TRP A 592 9.07 -7.34 -11.90
C TRP A 592 9.70 -7.97 -13.14
N ARG A 593 10.31 -9.13 -12.96
CA ARG A 593 10.96 -9.88 -14.06
C ARG A 593 9.93 -10.54 -14.97
N ALA A 594 8.89 -11.14 -14.40
CA ALA A 594 7.87 -11.90 -15.11
C ALA A 594 7.05 -11.00 -16.06
N VAL A 595 6.63 -9.83 -15.60
CA VAL A 595 5.85 -8.86 -16.39
C VAL A 595 6.62 -8.38 -17.62
N GLN A 596 7.94 -8.18 -17.54
CA GLN A 596 8.76 -7.75 -18.69
C GLN A 596 8.76 -8.74 -19.85
N LEU A 597 8.43 -10.01 -19.60
CA LEU A 597 8.35 -11.04 -20.63
C LEU A 597 7.07 -10.98 -21.46
N VAL A 598 5.98 -10.45 -20.89
CA VAL A 598 4.64 -10.54 -21.51
C VAL A 598 4.00 -9.17 -21.78
N GLN A 599 4.38 -8.13 -21.06
CA GLN A 599 3.70 -6.83 -21.11
C GLN A 599 3.70 -6.24 -22.52
N THR A 600 2.50 -5.96 -23.03
CA THR A 600 2.27 -5.28 -24.33
C THR A 600 2.91 -5.93 -25.55
N ARG A 601 3.18 -7.22 -25.52
CA ARG A 601 3.84 -7.95 -26.60
C ARG A 601 3.26 -9.33 -26.83
N GLY A 602 3.57 -9.93 -27.97
CA GLY A 602 3.40 -11.36 -28.18
C GLY A 602 4.44 -12.15 -27.39
N VAL A 603 4.12 -13.35 -26.99
CA VAL A 603 5.08 -14.25 -26.35
C VAL A 603 4.79 -15.69 -26.74
N LEU A 604 5.87 -16.45 -27.02
CA LEU A 604 5.81 -17.89 -27.15
C LEU A 604 6.34 -18.53 -25.86
N ILE A 605 5.57 -19.42 -25.27
CA ILE A 605 5.90 -20.20 -24.08
C ILE A 605 6.04 -21.65 -24.52
N GLU A 606 7.27 -22.13 -24.53
CA GLU A 606 7.62 -23.49 -24.88
C GLU A 606 7.73 -24.36 -23.62
N ILE A 607 7.01 -25.47 -23.55
CA ILE A 607 6.95 -26.37 -22.40
C ILE A 607 7.41 -27.77 -22.84
N ASP A 608 8.52 -28.23 -22.31
CA ASP A 608 9.08 -29.55 -22.57
C ASP A 608 8.58 -30.55 -21.51
N VAL A 609 7.64 -31.38 -21.88
CA VAL A 609 7.13 -32.47 -21.04
C VAL A 609 7.82 -33.77 -21.42
N GLN A 610 8.64 -34.35 -20.56
CA GLN A 610 9.37 -35.58 -20.77
C GLN A 610 8.58 -36.84 -20.43
N ALA A 611 7.68 -36.75 -19.42
CA ALA A 611 6.72 -37.78 -19.07
C ALA A 611 5.44 -37.14 -18.56
N VAL A 612 4.30 -37.57 -19.12
CA VAL A 612 2.98 -37.04 -18.75
C VAL A 612 2.62 -37.45 -17.33
N GLY A 613 2.00 -36.52 -16.59
CA GLY A 613 1.42 -36.67 -15.28
C GLY A 613 0.25 -35.70 -15.13
N GLU A 614 -0.32 -35.61 -13.96
CA GLU A 614 -1.37 -34.65 -13.60
C GLU A 614 -0.74 -33.43 -12.94
N GLY A 615 -1.34 -32.24 -13.10
CA GLY A 615 -0.93 -31.02 -12.41
C GLY A 615 -0.57 -29.88 -13.34
N VAL A 616 -0.18 -28.74 -12.74
CA VAL A 616 0.18 -27.52 -13.42
C VAL A 616 1.57 -27.62 -14.03
N LEU A 617 1.71 -27.30 -15.31
CA LEU A 617 2.98 -27.22 -16.02
C LEU A 617 3.64 -25.86 -15.84
N VAL A 618 2.85 -24.78 -15.97
CA VAL A 618 3.27 -23.41 -15.76
C VAL A 618 2.04 -22.56 -15.39
N ALA A 619 2.21 -21.64 -14.44
CA ALA A 619 1.24 -20.60 -14.11
C ALA A 619 1.92 -19.24 -14.09
N HIS A 620 1.22 -18.19 -14.47
CA HIS A 620 1.66 -16.81 -14.39
C HIS A 620 0.48 -15.92 -14.02
N GLY A 621 0.53 -15.24 -12.87
CA GLY A 621 -0.53 -14.40 -12.36
C GLY A 621 -1.42 -15.11 -11.34
N GLY A 622 -2.62 -14.59 -11.14
CA GLY A 622 -3.55 -15.04 -10.12
C GLY A 622 -4.98 -14.56 -10.38
N GLN A 623 -5.76 -14.35 -9.32
CA GLN A 623 -7.17 -13.95 -9.42
C GLN A 623 -7.39 -12.62 -10.16
N GLY A 624 -6.44 -11.71 -10.12
CA GLY A 624 -6.53 -10.43 -10.82
C GLY A 624 -6.17 -10.46 -12.30
N GLY A 625 -5.77 -11.62 -12.82
CA GLY A 625 -5.38 -11.84 -14.21
C GLY A 625 -4.15 -12.74 -14.33
N GLY A 626 -4.17 -13.62 -15.31
CA GLY A 626 -3.10 -14.59 -15.51
C GLY A 626 -3.47 -15.72 -16.46
N TYR A 627 -2.56 -16.69 -16.61
CA TYR A 627 -2.82 -17.93 -17.33
C TYR A 627 -2.12 -19.11 -16.64
N SER A 628 -2.72 -20.29 -16.78
CA SER A 628 -2.18 -21.55 -16.27
C SER A 628 -2.36 -22.65 -17.31
N VAL A 629 -1.31 -23.44 -17.56
CA VAL A 629 -1.31 -24.61 -18.41
C VAL A 629 -1.21 -25.83 -17.50
N TYR A 630 -2.15 -26.75 -17.57
CA TYR A 630 -2.21 -27.89 -16.67
C TYR A 630 -2.76 -29.14 -17.34
N VAL A 631 -2.47 -30.30 -16.76
CA VAL A 631 -3.02 -31.60 -17.17
C VAL A 631 -3.98 -32.09 -16.09
N GLU A 632 -5.23 -32.38 -16.47
CA GLU A 632 -6.27 -32.92 -15.62
C GLU A 632 -7.00 -34.05 -16.37
N ASP A 633 -7.15 -35.21 -15.73
CA ASP A 633 -7.75 -36.42 -16.32
C ASP A 633 -7.07 -36.84 -17.66
N GLY A 634 -5.74 -36.70 -17.74
CA GLY A 634 -4.94 -37.04 -18.91
C GLY A 634 -5.17 -36.10 -20.11
N ARG A 635 -5.76 -34.92 -19.89
CA ARG A 635 -6.05 -33.92 -20.92
C ARG A 635 -5.30 -32.63 -20.62
N LEU A 636 -4.81 -31.98 -21.67
CA LEU A 636 -4.19 -30.67 -21.57
C LEU A 636 -5.28 -29.57 -21.52
N HIS A 637 -5.16 -28.69 -20.56
CA HIS A 637 -6.04 -27.54 -20.38
C HIS A 637 -5.22 -26.26 -20.28
N VAL A 638 -5.84 -25.15 -20.72
CA VAL A 638 -5.33 -23.80 -20.48
C VAL A 638 -6.44 -22.97 -19.83
N ALA A 639 -6.16 -22.43 -18.66
CA ALA A 639 -6.97 -21.40 -18.03
C ALA A 639 -6.38 -20.03 -18.37
N TYR A 640 -7.19 -19.11 -18.88
CA TYR A 640 -6.87 -17.70 -19.06
C TYR A 640 -7.83 -16.86 -18.24
N ASN A 641 -7.28 -16.15 -17.27
CA ASN A 641 -8.04 -15.25 -16.39
C ASN A 641 -7.91 -13.83 -16.93
N GLU A 642 -8.95 -13.35 -17.60
CA GLU A 642 -9.06 -11.99 -18.15
C GLU A 642 -9.59 -11.05 -17.08
N TYR A 643 -8.72 -10.63 -16.12
CA TYR A 643 -9.09 -9.71 -15.04
C TYR A 643 -10.34 -10.12 -14.25
N GLY A 644 -10.43 -11.40 -13.87
CA GLY A 644 -11.55 -11.98 -13.13
C GLY A 644 -12.58 -12.74 -13.98
N ASP A 645 -12.53 -12.62 -15.33
CA ASP A 645 -13.32 -13.46 -16.23
C ASP A 645 -12.47 -14.66 -16.67
N LEU A 646 -12.81 -15.85 -16.18
CA LEU A 646 -12.06 -17.07 -16.42
C LEU A 646 -12.51 -17.77 -17.69
N HIS A 647 -11.58 -17.99 -18.62
CA HIS A 647 -11.75 -18.82 -19.82
C HIS A 647 -10.96 -20.10 -19.68
N THR A 648 -11.55 -21.23 -20.01
CA THR A 648 -10.89 -22.55 -19.99
C THR A 648 -10.92 -23.20 -21.36
N LEU A 649 -9.77 -23.59 -21.86
CA LEU A 649 -9.58 -24.32 -23.13
C LEU A 649 -9.25 -25.78 -22.82
N ASP A 650 -9.92 -26.71 -23.51
CA ASP A 650 -9.53 -28.12 -23.58
C ASP A 650 -8.71 -28.34 -24.86
N ALA A 651 -7.42 -28.55 -24.69
CA ALA A 651 -6.48 -28.79 -25.80
C ALA A 651 -6.33 -30.27 -26.15
N GLY A 652 -7.17 -31.13 -25.60
CA GLY A 652 -7.25 -32.54 -25.95
C GLY A 652 -6.40 -33.49 -25.07
N PRO A 653 -6.49 -34.77 -25.32
CA PRO A 653 -5.77 -35.77 -24.54
C PRO A 653 -4.28 -35.74 -24.85
N LEU A 654 -3.43 -35.92 -23.82
CA LEU A 654 -2.01 -36.17 -23.96
C LEU A 654 -1.75 -37.66 -23.90
N GLY A 655 -1.11 -38.21 -24.95
CA GLY A 655 -0.64 -39.60 -24.95
C GLY A 655 0.49 -39.83 -23.94
N ALA A 656 0.78 -41.08 -23.63
CA ALA A 656 1.99 -41.38 -22.87
C ALA A 656 3.26 -41.08 -23.66
N GLY A 657 4.26 -40.49 -23.00
CA GLY A 657 5.56 -40.15 -23.62
C GLY A 657 5.89 -38.66 -23.55
N PRO A 658 6.97 -38.23 -24.24
CA PRO A 658 7.34 -36.82 -24.26
C PRO A 658 6.45 -36.02 -25.23
N HIS A 659 6.19 -34.75 -24.87
CA HIS A 659 5.45 -33.78 -25.69
C HIS A 659 6.11 -32.41 -25.66
N ALA A 660 6.11 -31.75 -26.82
CA ALA A 660 6.39 -30.33 -26.91
C ALA A 660 5.07 -29.55 -26.95
N ILE A 661 4.82 -28.77 -25.89
CA ILE A 661 3.62 -27.94 -25.78
C ILE A 661 4.02 -26.49 -25.97
N GLU A 662 3.27 -25.77 -26.78
CA GLU A 662 3.45 -24.34 -27.02
C GLU A 662 2.16 -23.58 -26.64
N LEU A 663 2.30 -22.57 -25.80
CA LEU A 663 1.29 -21.54 -25.58
C LEU A 663 1.79 -20.25 -26.23
N GLU A 664 1.13 -19.80 -27.29
CA GLU A 664 1.49 -18.58 -27.99
C GLU A 664 0.39 -17.51 -27.74
N LEU A 665 0.81 -16.35 -27.22
CA LEU A 665 0.00 -15.15 -27.08
C LEU A 665 0.27 -14.27 -28.29
N VAL A 666 -0.64 -14.31 -29.29
CA VAL A 666 -0.49 -13.62 -30.57
C VAL A 666 -1.11 -12.24 -30.49
N VAL A 667 -0.30 -11.22 -30.78
CA VAL A 667 -0.73 -9.81 -30.72
C VAL A 667 -1.88 -9.51 -31.69
N ARG A 668 -2.89 -8.81 -31.18
CA ARG A 668 -3.95 -8.11 -31.92
C ARG A 668 -3.87 -6.61 -31.64
N GLU A 669 -4.61 -5.83 -32.39
CA GLU A 669 -4.80 -4.39 -32.11
C GLU A 669 -5.51 -4.16 -30.78
N ARG A 670 -5.39 -2.94 -30.23
CA ARG A 670 -6.06 -2.47 -29.01
C ARG A 670 -5.72 -3.30 -27.75
N LEU A 671 -4.44 -3.67 -27.61
CA LEU A 671 -3.96 -4.45 -26.48
C LEU A 671 -4.74 -5.76 -26.28
N ARG A 672 -4.94 -6.50 -27.34
CA ARG A 672 -5.62 -7.80 -27.32
C ARG A 672 -4.69 -8.91 -27.82
N TRP A 673 -4.98 -10.12 -27.36
CA TRP A 673 -4.29 -11.36 -27.78
C TRP A 673 -5.27 -12.37 -28.38
N ASP A 674 -4.73 -13.23 -29.27
CA ASP A 674 -5.24 -14.60 -29.44
C ASP A 674 -4.34 -15.54 -28.65
N VAL A 675 -4.94 -16.44 -27.89
CA VAL A 675 -4.24 -17.50 -27.15
C VAL A 675 -4.29 -18.77 -27.99
N VAL A 676 -3.12 -19.24 -28.45
CA VAL A 676 -3.01 -20.40 -29.33
C VAL A 676 -2.26 -21.50 -28.62
N VAL A 677 -2.82 -22.71 -28.59
CA VAL A 677 -2.22 -23.90 -27.98
C VAL A 677 -1.80 -24.88 -29.07
N ARG A 678 -0.56 -25.33 -29.04
CA ARG A 678 -0.07 -26.39 -29.93
C ARG A 678 0.52 -27.52 -29.10
N VAL A 679 0.28 -28.74 -29.57
CA VAL A 679 0.91 -29.95 -29.04
C VAL A 679 1.63 -30.64 -30.21
N ASP A 680 2.93 -30.85 -30.04
CA ASP A 680 3.82 -31.48 -31.09
C ASP A 680 3.70 -30.79 -32.45
N GLY A 681 3.63 -29.44 -32.43
CA GLY A 681 3.53 -28.60 -33.60
C GLY A 681 2.11 -28.49 -34.21
N THR A 682 1.11 -29.18 -33.66
CA THR A 682 -0.28 -29.13 -34.17
C THR A 682 -1.11 -28.23 -33.29
N GLU A 683 -1.83 -27.24 -33.86
CA GLU A 683 -2.79 -26.40 -33.13
C GLU A 683 -3.94 -27.27 -32.66
N THR A 684 -4.16 -27.27 -31.33
CA THR A 684 -5.18 -28.09 -30.65
C THR A 684 -6.29 -27.26 -30.02
N ALA A 685 -5.99 -26.02 -29.63
CA ALA A 685 -7.01 -25.11 -29.08
C ALA A 685 -6.66 -23.66 -29.36
N ARG A 686 -7.68 -22.80 -29.36
CA ARG A 686 -7.54 -21.35 -29.57
C ARG A 686 -8.62 -20.59 -28.81
N LEU A 687 -8.25 -19.43 -28.28
CA LEU A 687 -9.16 -18.44 -27.74
C LEU A 687 -8.81 -17.10 -28.37
N ASP A 688 -9.75 -16.53 -29.10
CA ASP A 688 -9.53 -15.30 -29.85
C ASP A 688 -9.94 -14.07 -29.06
N ASP A 689 -9.27 -12.96 -29.30
CA ASP A 689 -9.65 -11.62 -28.90
C ASP A 689 -9.87 -11.45 -27.39
N VAL A 690 -8.88 -11.84 -26.57
CA VAL A 690 -8.84 -11.56 -25.12
C VAL A 690 -7.99 -10.34 -24.78
N ALA A 691 -8.27 -9.65 -23.69
CA ALA A 691 -7.46 -8.52 -23.26
C ALA A 691 -6.04 -8.97 -22.89
N MET A 692 -5.02 -8.20 -23.29
CA MET A 692 -3.66 -8.38 -22.82
C MET A 692 -3.58 -8.14 -21.30
N LEU A 693 -2.69 -8.86 -20.64
CA LEU A 693 -2.33 -8.63 -19.27
C LEU A 693 -1.22 -7.57 -19.19
N PHE A 694 -1.45 -6.46 -18.51
CA PHE A 694 -0.44 -5.40 -18.35
C PHE A 694 -0.70 -4.55 -17.09
N ALA A 695 0.20 -3.61 -16.81
CA ALA A 695 0.23 -2.79 -15.60
C ALA A 695 0.34 -3.65 -14.34
N MET A 696 -0.70 -3.73 -13.52
CA MET A 696 -0.69 -4.54 -12.30
C MET A 696 -1.02 -6.02 -12.53
N ALA A 697 -1.50 -6.42 -13.70
CA ALA A 697 -1.72 -7.83 -14.03
C ALA A 697 -0.70 -8.30 -15.11
N PRO A 698 -0.13 -9.51 -15.00
CA PRO A 698 -0.25 -10.45 -13.88
C PRO A 698 0.40 -9.91 -12.60
N PHE A 699 -0.25 -10.05 -11.45
CA PHE A 699 0.31 -9.56 -10.19
C PHE A 699 1.24 -10.58 -9.54
N GLU A 700 0.88 -11.86 -9.59
CA GLU A 700 1.77 -12.97 -9.23
C GLU A 700 2.85 -13.18 -10.31
N GLY A 701 3.98 -13.75 -9.90
CA GLY A 701 5.06 -14.12 -10.80
C GLY A 701 4.79 -15.40 -11.61
N ILE A 702 5.84 -15.97 -12.20
CA ILE A 702 5.77 -17.23 -12.94
C ILE A 702 6.18 -18.40 -12.04
N ASP A 703 5.33 -19.41 -11.95
CA ASP A 703 5.56 -20.68 -11.30
C ASP A 703 5.71 -21.81 -12.34
N VAL A 704 6.63 -22.75 -12.09
CA VAL A 704 6.89 -23.91 -12.94
C VAL A 704 6.57 -25.19 -12.19
N GLY A 705 5.64 -25.97 -12.73
CA GLY A 705 5.23 -27.24 -12.17
C GLY A 705 4.23 -27.15 -11.00
N VAL A 706 3.67 -25.98 -10.77
CA VAL A 706 2.70 -25.73 -9.68
C VAL A 706 2.05 -24.36 -9.91
N ASP A 707 0.88 -24.08 -9.28
CA ASP A 707 0.23 -22.76 -9.21
C ASP A 707 0.16 -22.35 -7.74
N ARG A 708 1.07 -21.46 -7.29
CA ARG A 708 1.26 -21.13 -5.87
C ARG A 708 0.40 -19.95 -5.45
N ARG A 709 0.19 -19.85 -4.15
CA ARG A 709 -0.36 -18.67 -3.45
C ARG A 709 -1.75 -18.30 -3.96
N SER A 710 -1.86 -17.26 -4.81
CA SER A 710 -3.11 -16.83 -5.43
C SER A 710 -3.30 -17.54 -6.77
N PRO A 711 -4.24 -18.50 -6.87
CA PRO A 711 -4.35 -19.33 -8.08
C PRO A 711 -4.90 -18.54 -9.27
N VAL A 712 -4.46 -18.88 -10.48
CA VAL A 712 -5.02 -18.35 -11.73
C VAL A 712 -6.47 -18.81 -11.90
N SER A 713 -6.73 -20.10 -11.62
CA SER A 713 -8.04 -20.73 -11.78
C SER A 713 -8.58 -21.21 -10.42
N TRP A 714 -9.52 -20.47 -9.87
CA TRP A 714 -10.15 -20.85 -8.62
C TRP A 714 -10.88 -22.20 -8.68
N PRO A 715 -11.61 -22.56 -9.76
CA PRO A 715 -12.20 -23.89 -9.87
C PRO A 715 -11.19 -25.06 -9.85
N VAL A 716 -10.01 -24.87 -10.44
CA VAL A 716 -8.93 -25.88 -10.37
C VAL A 716 -8.39 -25.98 -8.94
N HIS A 717 -8.14 -24.83 -8.32
CA HIS A 717 -7.65 -24.75 -6.95
C HIS A 717 -8.62 -25.40 -5.94
N GLN A 718 -9.92 -25.20 -6.09
CA GLN A 718 -10.92 -25.84 -5.23
C GLN A 718 -10.91 -27.37 -5.32
N ARG A 719 -10.53 -27.93 -6.49
CA ARG A 719 -10.45 -29.39 -6.67
C ARG A 719 -9.12 -29.99 -6.22
N HIS A 720 -8.02 -29.26 -6.39
CA HIS A 720 -6.68 -29.84 -6.33
C HIS A 720 -5.66 -29.06 -5.49
N GLY A 721 -6.04 -27.90 -4.91
CA GLY A 721 -5.09 -26.98 -4.26
C GLY A 721 -4.12 -26.37 -5.28
N SER A 722 -2.86 -26.25 -4.93
CA SER A 722 -1.79 -25.73 -5.79
C SER A 722 -1.44 -26.65 -6.98
N PHE A 723 -1.97 -27.85 -7.01
CA PHE A 723 -1.92 -28.84 -8.07
C PHE A 723 -0.53 -29.10 -8.65
N PRO A 724 0.45 -29.58 -7.84
CA PRO A 724 1.79 -29.85 -8.31
C PRO A 724 1.83 -30.91 -9.42
N PHE A 725 2.66 -30.68 -10.45
CA PHE A 725 2.80 -31.63 -11.55
C PHE A 725 3.49 -32.92 -11.13
N THR A 726 2.84 -34.05 -11.36
CA THR A 726 3.31 -35.41 -10.96
C THR A 726 4.14 -36.09 -12.04
N GLY A 727 4.18 -35.55 -13.26
CA GLY A 727 5.00 -36.06 -14.37
C GLY A 727 6.46 -35.59 -14.31
N THR A 728 7.13 -35.62 -15.46
CA THR A 728 8.49 -35.09 -15.59
C THR A 728 8.50 -33.93 -16.58
N LEU A 729 8.80 -32.74 -16.08
CA LEU A 729 8.95 -31.53 -16.85
C LEU A 729 10.45 -31.29 -17.11
N GLY A 730 10.83 -31.03 -18.37
CA GLY A 730 12.20 -30.72 -18.73
C GLY A 730 12.51 -29.24 -18.46
N HIS A 731 11.75 -28.35 -19.08
CA HIS A 731 11.87 -26.91 -18.89
C HIS A 731 10.63 -26.18 -19.40
N VAL A 732 10.51 -24.90 -18.98
CA VAL A 732 9.59 -23.91 -19.57
C VAL A 732 10.42 -22.77 -20.10
N ARG A 733 10.25 -22.40 -21.36
CA ARG A 733 11.01 -21.31 -21.99
C ARG A 733 10.09 -20.23 -22.49
N TYR A 734 10.32 -19.01 -22.02
CA TYR A 734 9.63 -17.81 -22.48
C TYR A 734 10.45 -17.14 -23.58
N VAL A 735 9.83 -16.89 -24.72
CA VAL A 735 10.43 -16.21 -25.88
C VAL A 735 9.59 -14.98 -26.19
N PRO A 736 9.91 -13.80 -25.59
CA PRO A 736 9.21 -12.57 -25.86
C PRO A 736 9.33 -12.14 -27.31
N GLY A 737 8.21 -11.82 -27.93
CA GLY A 737 8.13 -11.24 -29.26
C GLY A 737 8.25 -9.71 -29.26
N PRO A 738 8.01 -9.07 -30.40
CA PRO A 738 8.01 -7.61 -30.51
C PRO A 738 6.85 -7.01 -29.71
N ILE A 739 7.03 -5.77 -29.24
CA ILE A 739 5.97 -4.97 -28.66
C ILE A 739 4.87 -4.77 -29.72
N ALA A 740 3.60 -4.81 -29.31
CA ALA A 740 2.45 -4.55 -30.19
C ALA A 740 2.61 -3.17 -30.84
N PRO A 741 2.43 -3.04 -32.17
CA PRO A 741 2.74 -1.79 -32.86
C PRO A 741 1.92 -0.58 -32.39
N ASP A 742 0.71 -0.80 -31.91
CA ASP A 742 -0.21 0.21 -31.37
C ASP A 742 -0.12 0.37 -29.85
N ALA A 743 0.65 -0.48 -29.14
CA ALA A 743 0.75 -0.46 -27.70
C ALA A 743 1.22 0.88 -27.13
N PRO A 744 2.23 1.58 -27.68
CA PRO A 744 2.63 2.88 -27.15
C PRO A 744 1.48 3.91 -27.15
N ALA A 745 0.73 3.98 -28.26
CA ALA A 745 -0.39 4.90 -28.37
C ALA A 745 -1.57 4.50 -27.47
N ALA A 746 -1.87 3.21 -27.40
CA ALA A 746 -2.93 2.69 -26.54
C ALA A 746 -2.58 2.86 -25.06
N MET A 747 -1.34 2.64 -24.67
CA MET A 747 -0.88 2.87 -23.28
C MET A 747 -0.93 4.35 -22.90
N ILE A 748 -0.49 5.26 -23.77
CA ILE A 748 -0.61 6.69 -23.54
C ILE A 748 -2.09 7.08 -23.35
N GLU A 749 -2.99 6.56 -24.20
CA GLU A 749 -4.43 6.83 -24.05
C GLU A 749 -5.00 6.26 -22.75
N ILE A 750 -4.62 5.04 -22.37
CA ILE A 750 -5.03 4.45 -21.08
C ILE A 750 -4.48 5.27 -19.93
N LEU A 751 -3.19 5.64 -19.95
CA LEU A 751 -2.59 6.46 -18.90
C LEU A 751 -3.22 7.85 -18.84
N ARG A 752 -3.57 8.44 -19.99
CA ARG A 752 -4.33 9.68 -20.03
C ARG A 752 -5.71 9.54 -19.37
N GLN A 753 -6.41 8.44 -19.64
CA GLN A 753 -7.69 8.15 -19.01
C GLN A 753 -7.57 7.81 -17.54
N ILE A 754 -6.54 7.06 -17.16
CA ILE A 754 -6.18 6.81 -15.77
C ILE A 754 -5.86 8.15 -15.09
N GLY A 755 -5.03 9.00 -15.71
CA GLY A 755 -4.74 10.33 -15.21
C GLY A 755 -6.02 11.15 -15.00
N VAL A 756 -6.90 11.24 -15.98
CA VAL A 756 -8.21 11.93 -15.86
C VAL A 756 -9.09 11.30 -14.77
N ALA A 757 -9.02 10.00 -14.57
CA ALA A 757 -9.84 9.30 -13.58
C ALA A 757 -9.21 9.30 -12.17
N PHE A 758 -7.88 9.28 -12.08
CA PHE A 758 -7.14 9.19 -10.81
C PHE A 758 -6.58 10.54 -10.34
N GLU A 759 -6.64 11.57 -11.17
CA GLU A 759 -6.34 12.95 -10.84
C GLU A 759 -7.63 13.80 -10.73
#